data_d33613cf3f50348439e10236ffc920ea
#
_entry.id   d33613cf3f50348439e10236ffc920ea
#
_cell.length_a   1.000
_cell.length_b   1.000
_cell.length_c   1.000
_cell.angle_alpha   90.00
_cell.angle_beta   90.00
_cell.angle_gamma   90.00
#
_symmetry.space_group_name_H-M   'P 1'
#
loop_
_entity.id
_entity.type
_entity.pdbx_description
1 polymer ?
#
loop_
_entity_poly.entity_id
_entity_poly.type
_entity_poly.pdbx_seq_one_letter_code
_entity_poly.pdbx_strand_id
1 'polypeptide(L)'
;MSQTNTSLLDEVVQWSQETCRQQLKSVLPKLTSLHHKSDSWDDHIRILRIITDLFIPHIGLSELENECFSKILPKVVTMFDSMLKEIMDQVGGLSSQNTELCALLRNILQAMMQIIFALSSCVRHVGSFEEVPELDAIRSLPTCILKVLRETFRHCKDSEVIYCGRLSLVADLLQGLFKEAYSLQKGLLELLDKISLDSNASEEEVSDIVSVIHSLLDICSIISNLDIALHANTWKFLIKQSLKYQSLVEEHLHHGDISNSLCDNLLASFHNCIELAEQIKHAGLQEATQSPEYKLFQKTAKMCRFFANTLVHYIKEFKFFLTNCCSCFHQLYLQIMSKFPPSLSAPALPVALSEELNAAALVPMDAFLIQLLALRPFAEVVLRQDLRLSPEHELPQCLLLVNIMGKLGSQPEEVLQLWYTGSQFSEEIPRLPLFQATFTSFRRCYAERKVPVLLPGVMLKGKAQVQVTLHHHICVHLCANVALLSPVYFPLLERCLVDAVLQADTQTALLATDVWCFTARYGTAELCLHHVLLVAHLVKVCTAECNKVLHLGLLLKRMVFLMTPQHQMELVAHFPPSEVENHPVWRHILLRALPQDTRHRVEMDVIACAQKVLTDWQTGGYKLGQVDKMNAVLLSLLAVVRGQSSPGEQCVASSVRIVTQIWLRMSPEQLQTHPVLQCTLQLLLSISAVLVKNIEPQVISQALLCLDAAVSQKCEDQLQLAALEFLSSLGKVFVPSDSQSQILLRLSSLFGVLLADRCWLLHQHALEAFSGFAENTNHEEVISQSLCEEETKTKVVNYLSKTVNAREDVGTRLQRLKQEASIIEQHNETLEESKDKVSSKPADEAVADSEPCPKRARQETSSEEEYSRCLQTAESALKALQALIEGKDNTTAPLPQWLESRLQELQTLIIQIRTVRHTT
;
A
#
# COMPACT_ATOMS: atom_id res chain seq x y z
N MET A 1 66.27 9.95 23.63
CA MET A 1 66.94 10.45 22.39
C MET A 1 68.08 11.33 22.73
N SER A 2 69.16 11.29 21.95
CA SER A 2 70.40 11.91 22.30
C SER A 2 70.30 13.46 22.27
N GLN A 3 71.00 14.16 23.18
CA GLN A 3 71.15 15.62 23.26
C GLN A 3 71.44 16.29 21.92
N THR A 4 72.02 15.60 20.94
CA THR A 4 72.25 16.07 19.57
C THR A 4 71.01 16.30 18.69
N ASN A 5 69.94 15.57 18.89
CA ASN A 5 68.71 15.68 18.06
C ASN A 5 67.86 16.86 18.53
N THR A 6 67.81 17.11 19.85
CA THR A 6 67.07 18.29 20.41
C THR A 6 67.76 19.58 20.00
N SER A 7 69.11 19.58 19.98
CA SER A 7 69.93 20.72 19.53
C SER A 7 69.67 21.08 18.07
N LEU A 8 69.49 20.12 17.16
CA LEU A 8 69.17 20.36 15.74
C LEU A 8 67.79 21.00 15.56
N LEU A 9 66.82 20.55 16.29
CA LEU A 9 65.43 21.11 16.18
C LEU A 9 65.34 22.54 16.71
N ASP A 10 66.03 22.81 17.80
CA ASP A 10 66.16 24.16 18.42
C ASP A 10 66.92 25.17 17.52
N GLU A 11 67.90 24.66 16.80
CA GLU A 11 68.69 25.47 15.83
C GLU A 11 67.86 25.78 14.59
N VAL A 12 67.15 24.77 13.99
CA VAL A 12 66.36 24.94 12.74
C VAL A 12 65.17 25.89 12.93
N VAL A 13 64.55 25.91 14.09
CA VAL A 13 63.43 26.85 14.38
C VAL A 13 63.89 28.33 14.33
N GLN A 14 65.15 28.58 14.55
CA GLN A 14 65.72 29.93 14.54
C GLN A 14 66.20 30.40 13.15
N TRP A 15 66.17 29.57 12.13
CA TRP A 15 66.69 29.87 10.82
C TRP A 15 65.85 30.87 10.07
N SER A 16 66.48 31.72 9.26
CA SER A 16 65.80 32.58 8.31
C SER A 16 65.23 31.72 7.13
N GLN A 17 64.25 32.20 6.43
CA GLN A 17 63.70 31.59 5.25
C GLN A 17 64.76 31.26 4.19
N GLU A 18 65.74 32.17 4.00
CA GLU A 18 66.81 31.97 3.05
C GLU A 18 67.73 30.84 3.50
N THR A 19 67.99 30.70 4.80
CA THR A 19 68.80 29.59 5.36
C THR A 19 68.06 28.26 5.18
N CYS A 20 66.80 28.21 5.42
CA CYS A 20 66.02 27.06 5.19
C CYS A 20 66.05 26.61 3.72
N ARG A 21 65.94 27.49 2.77
CA ARG A 21 66.04 27.25 1.33
C ARG A 21 67.43 26.68 0.96
N GLN A 22 68.51 27.27 1.44
CA GLN A 22 69.82 26.78 1.15
C GLN A 22 70.18 25.41 1.76
N GLN A 23 69.64 25.15 2.93
CA GLN A 23 69.88 23.89 3.64
C GLN A 23 68.80 22.78 3.35
N LEU A 24 67.87 23.04 2.49
CA LEU A 24 66.69 22.15 2.18
C LEU A 24 67.20 20.71 1.91
N LYS A 25 68.03 20.52 0.91
CA LYS A 25 68.51 19.20 0.47
C LYS A 25 69.31 18.42 1.52
N SER A 26 69.95 19.15 2.47
CA SER A 26 70.76 18.52 3.50
C SER A 26 70.01 18.20 4.79
N VAL A 27 69.01 18.99 5.14
CA VAL A 27 68.33 18.91 6.43
C VAL A 27 66.98 18.21 6.33
N LEU A 28 66.25 18.39 5.26
CA LEU A 28 64.95 17.74 5.08
C LEU A 28 65.00 16.20 5.22
N PRO A 29 66.01 15.47 4.62
CA PRO A 29 66.09 14.01 4.81
C PRO A 29 66.39 13.61 6.25
N LYS A 30 67.19 14.47 6.98
CA LYS A 30 67.47 14.24 8.39
C LYS A 30 66.23 14.40 9.25
N LEU A 31 65.42 15.47 9.04
CA LEU A 31 64.17 15.72 9.73
C LEU A 31 63.15 14.59 9.45
N THR A 32 63.07 14.13 8.22
CA THR A 32 62.24 13.01 7.84
C THR A 32 62.66 11.72 8.56
N SER A 33 63.99 11.45 8.62
CA SER A 33 64.49 10.26 9.35
C SER A 33 64.23 10.40 10.86
N LEU A 34 64.35 11.58 11.42
CA LEU A 34 63.99 11.84 12.82
C LEU A 34 62.52 11.66 13.09
N HIS A 35 61.65 12.14 12.21
CA HIS A 35 60.19 11.93 12.28
C HIS A 35 59.82 10.43 12.30
N HIS A 36 60.47 9.61 11.48
CA HIS A 36 60.22 8.16 11.48
C HIS A 36 60.69 7.45 12.74
N LYS A 37 61.80 7.90 13.34
CA LYS A 37 62.48 7.26 14.48
C LYS A 37 61.99 7.75 15.85
N SER A 38 61.27 8.85 15.91
CA SER A 38 60.74 9.37 17.18
C SER A 38 59.60 8.53 17.70
N ASP A 39 59.53 8.33 19.03
CA ASP A 39 58.41 7.66 19.73
C ASP A 39 57.56 8.65 20.51
N SER A 40 57.98 9.96 20.58
CA SER A 40 57.25 11.01 21.27
C SER A 40 56.35 11.78 20.33
N TRP A 41 55.09 11.95 20.69
CA TRP A 41 54.13 12.76 19.91
C TRP A 41 54.55 14.21 19.80
N ASP A 42 55.07 14.81 20.88
CA ASP A 42 55.52 16.19 20.90
C ASP A 42 56.66 16.41 19.91
N ASP A 43 57.61 15.48 19.84
CA ASP A 43 58.71 15.53 18.89
C ASP A 43 58.20 15.38 17.45
N HIS A 44 57.29 14.46 17.20
CA HIS A 44 56.64 14.27 15.88
C HIS A 44 55.98 15.56 15.41
N ILE A 45 55.17 16.18 16.27
CA ILE A 45 54.41 17.39 15.93
C ILE A 45 55.35 18.56 15.71
N ARG A 46 56.38 18.68 16.53
CA ARG A 46 57.41 19.71 16.39
C ARG A 46 58.15 19.58 15.06
N ILE A 47 58.58 18.37 14.72
CA ILE A 47 59.28 18.10 13.44
C ILE A 47 58.31 18.36 12.27
N LEU A 48 57.06 17.88 12.35
CA LEU A 48 56.07 18.09 11.32
C LEU A 48 55.83 19.60 11.05
N ARG A 49 55.67 20.40 12.10
CA ARG A 49 55.54 21.86 11.98
C ARG A 49 56.76 22.53 11.38
N ILE A 50 57.95 22.12 11.77
CA ILE A 50 59.20 22.61 11.17
C ILE A 50 59.22 22.31 9.68
N ILE A 51 58.88 21.11 9.28
CA ILE A 51 58.81 20.73 7.85
C ILE A 51 57.74 21.56 7.12
N THR A 52 56.53 21.64 7.67
CA THR A 52 55.42 22.32 6.99
C THR A 52 55.56 23.83 6.92
N ASP A 53 56.09 24.48 7.96
CA ASP A 53 56.10 25.94 8.03
C ASP A 53 57.42 26.54 7.47
N LEU A 54 58.52 25.78 7.56
CA LEU A 54 59.85 26.31 7.18
C LEU A 54 60.40 25.71 5.88
N PHE A 55 60.13 24.45 5.54
CA PHE A 55 60.73 23.78 4.40
C PHE A 55 59.78 23.59 3.21
N ILE A 56 58.52 23.23 3.43
CA ILE A 56 57.54 23.06 2.34
C ILE A 56 57.43 24.29 1.44
N PRO A 57 57.43 25.54 1.97
CA PRO A 57 57.38 26.75 1.12
C PRO A 57 58.52 26.88 0.08
N HIS A 58 59.58 26.12 0.22
CA HIS A 58 60.74 26.15 -0.66
C HIS A 58 60.82 24.94 -1.61
N ILE A 59 59.87 24.02 -1.57
CA ILE A 59 59.79 22.82 -2.42
C ILE A 59 58.88 23.11 -3.62
N GLY A 60 59.33 22.85 -4.83
CA GLY A 60 58.55 22.97 -6.05
C GLY A 60 57.45 21.94 -6.11
N LEU A 61 56.37 22.26 -6.83
CA LEU A 61 55.17 21.40 -6.94
C LEU A 61 55.52 19.97 -7.37
N SER A 62 56.35 19.79 -8.41
CA SER A 62 56.77 18.49 -8.94
C SER A 62 57.65 17.66 -7.99
N GLU A 63 58.26 18.26 -6.97
CA GLU A 63 59.12 17.59 -6.00
C GLU A 63 58.41 17.25 -4.70
N LEU A 64 57.21 17.86 -4.42
CA LEU A 64 56.48 17.70 -3.16
C LEU A 64 56.18 16.27 -2.80
N GLU A 65 55.67 15.49 -3.70
CA GLU A 65 55.31 14.09 -3.46
C GLU A 65 56.53 13.25 -3.10
N ASN A 66 57.58 13.30 -3.94
CA ASN A 66 58.74 12.43 -3.79
C ASN A 66 59.67 12.83 -2.67
N GLU A 67 59.82 14.15 -2.42
CA GLU A 67 60.78 14.64 -1.39
C GLU A 67 60.10 14.79 -0.02
N CYS A 68 58.78 14.93 0.05
CA CYS A 68 58.11 15.25 1.30
C CYS A 68 56.91 14.37 1.61
N PHE A 69 55.82 14.41 0.79
CA PHE A 69 54.54 13.85 1.18
C PHE A 69 54.56 12.32 1.32
N SER A 70 55.12 11.58 0.35
CA SER A 70 55.21 10.11 0.41
C SER A 70 56.05 9.63 1.61
N LYS A 71 56.97 10.48 2.12
CA LYS A 71 57.84 10.10 3.23
C LYS A 71 57.26 10.42 4.60
N ILE A 72 56.47 11.50 4.77
CA ILE A 72 56.01 11.92 6.10
C ILE A 72 54.53 11.55 6.38
N LEU A 73 53.64 11.65 5.39
CA LEU A 73 52.21 11.52 5.61
C LEU A 73 51.76 10.12 6.10
N PRO A 74 52.36 9.00 5.67
CA PRO A 74 52.00 7.69 6.22
C PRO A 74 52.26 7.60 7.74
N LYS A 75 53.35 8.22 8.24
CA LYS A 75 53.64 8.26 9.68
C LYS A 75 52.67 9.19 10.42
N VAL A 76 52.25 10.30 9.83
CA VAL A 76 51.22 11.19 10.39
C VAL A 76 49.92 10.43 10.62
N VAL A 77 49.49 9.61 9.66
CA VAL A 77 48.27 8.77 9.81
C VAL A 77 48.42 7.79 10.97
N THR A 78 49.52 7.04 11.01
CA THR A 78 49.74 6.02 12.09
C THR A 78 49.83 6.68 13.47
N MET A 79 50.44 7.88 13.55
CA MET A 79 50.49 8.66 14.78
C MET A 79 49.09 9.13 15.22
N PHE A 80 48.30 9.62 14.30
CA PHE A 80 46.92 10.05 14.58
C PHE A 80 46.05 8.89 15.07
N ASP A 81 46.14 7.71 14.44
CA ASP A 81 45.46 6.49 14.86
C ASP A 81 45.93 6.05 16.27
N SER A 82 47.22 6.20 16.60
CA SER A 82 47.72 5.86 17.94
C SER A 82 47.21 6.81 19.03
N MET A 83 47.05 8.11 18.72
CA MET A 83 46.47 9.08 19.63
C MET A 83 45.01 8.78 19.93
N LEU A 84 44.20 8.41 18.90
CA LEU A 84 42.82 7.99 19.10
C LEU A 84 42.74 6.74 19.97
N LYS A 85 43.63 5.77 19.73
CA LYS A 85 43.67 4.53 20.54
C LYS A 85 44.03 4.87 22.00
N GLU A 86 44.98 5.73 22.25
CA GLU A 86 45.34 6.13 23.62
C GLU A 86 44.20 6.84 24.33
N ILE A 87 43.41 7.70 23.64
CA ILE A 87 42.20 8.29 24.20
C ILE A 87 41.21 7.18 24.61
N MET A 88 41.01 6.18 23.76
CA MET A 88 40.10 5.07 24.04
C MET A 88 40.55 4.24 25.26
N ASP A 89 41.85 3.99 25.34
CA ASP A 89 42.43 3.18 26.44
C ASP A 89 42.35 3.93 27.79
N GLN A 90 42.47 5.29 27.76
CA GLN A 90 42.53 6.10 28.98
C GLN A 90 41.15 6.62 29.46
N VAL A 91 40.17 6.71 28.57
CA VAL A 91 38.91 7.39 28.87
C VAL A 91 38.09 6.74 29.98
N GLY A 92 38.26 5.44 30.21
CA GLY A 92 37.57 4.71 31.28
C GLY A 92 37.80 5.24 32.68
N GLY A 93 38.98 5.87 32.93
CA GLY A 93 39.36 6.50 34.19
C GLY A 93 38.98 8.01 34.27
N LEU A 94 38.37 8.60 33.24
CA LEU A 94 38.08 10.04 33.18
C LEU A 94 37.09 10.46 34.28
N SER A 95 37.48 11.38 35.14
CA SER A 95 36.62 11.99 36.14
C SER A 95 37.13 13.41 36.49
N SER A 96 36.26 14.24 37.03
CA SER A 96 36.59 15.60 37.49
C SER A 96 37.62 15.62 38.63
N GLN A 97 37.81 14.48 39.29
CA GLN A 97 38.78 14.32 40.39
C GLN A 97 40.19 13.90 39.88
N ASN A 98 40.27 13.35 38.67
CA ASN A 98 41.51 12.89 38.07
C ASN A 98 42.02 14.02 37.10
N THR A 99 42.68 15.02 37.68
CA THR A 99 43.16 16.18 36.94
C THR A 99 44.32 15.84 35.98
N GLU A 100 45.17 14.86 36.32
CA GLU A 100 46.28 14.41 35.48
C GLU A 100 45.80 13.75 34.21
N LEU A 101 44.83 12.83 34.32
CA LEU A 101 44.23 12.19 33.18
C LEU A 101 43.44 13.16 32.31
N CYS A 102 42.73 14.09 32.91
CA CYS A 102 42.04 15.15 32.18
C CYS A 102 43.05 16.01 31.39
N ALA A 103 44.17 16.38 31.99
CA ALA A 103 45.22 17.12 31.32
C ALA A 103 45.85 16.31 30.18
N LEU A 104 46.10 15.00 30.37
CA LEU A 104 46.61 14.12 29.33
C LEU A 104 45.68 14.07 28.12
N LEU A 105 44.37 13.79 28.32
CA LEU A 105 43.40 13.72 27.23
C LEU A 105 43.26 15.06 26.50
N ARG A 106 43.29 16.18 27.24
CA ARG A 106 43.32 17.54 26.65
C ARG A 106 44.57 17.79 25.81
N ASN A 107 45.76 17.36 26.29
CA ASN A 107 46.99 17.46 25.54
C ASN A 107 46.96 16.63 24.26
N ILE A 108 46.40 15.41 24.28
CA ILE A 108 46.27 14.58 23.08
C ILE A 108 45.34 15.28 22.05
N LEU A 109 44.17 15.78 22.47
CA LEU A 109 43.28 16.52 21.59
C LEU A 109 43.92 17.77 20.99
N GLN A 110 44.73 18.52 21.78
CA GLN A 110 45.49 19.65 21.28
C GLN A 110 46.56 19.22 20.27
N ALA A 111 47.22 18.09 20.49
CA ALA A 111 48.16 17.52 19.56
C ALA A 111 47.51 17.13 18.23
N MET A 112 46.33 16.51 18.28
CA MET A 112 45.52 16.20 17.09
C MET A 112 45.16 17.47 16.30
N MET A 113 44.73 18.56 16.96
CA MET A 113 44.46 19.85 16.29
C MET A 113 45.71 20.40 15.61
N GLN A 114 46.91 20.26 16.22
CA GLN A 114 48.18 20.73 15.62
C GLN A 114 48.52 19.95 14.35
N ILE A 115 48.22 18.63 14.31
CA ILE A 115 48.40 17.83 13.09
C ILE A 115 47.47 18.32 11.99
N ILE A 116 46.18 18.55 12.30
CA ILE A 116 45.20 19.07 11.34
C ILE A 116 45.66 20.46 10.81
N PHE A 117 46.19 21.32 11.68
CA PHE A 117 46.71 22.60 11.28
C PHE A 117 47.93 22.48 10.35
N ALA A 118 48.84 21.54 10.61
CA ALA A 118 49.99 21.28 9.73
C ALA A 118 49.56 20.79 8.34
N LEU A 119 48.56 19.89 8.30
CA LEU A 119 47.94 19.43 7.04
C LEU A 119 47.24 20.59 6.29
N SER A 120 46.60 21.49 7.01
CA SER A 120 45.99 22.70 6.43
C SER A 120 47.07 23.64 5.82
N SER A 121 48.26 23.71 6.42
CA SER A 121 49.38 24.44 5.86
C SER A 121 49.88 23.81 4.55
N CYS A 122 49.97 22.49 4.47
CA CYS A 122 50.27 21.79 3.22
C CYS A 122 49.25 22.09 2.10
N VAL A 123 47.94 22.01 2.41
CA VAL A 123 46.87 22.31 1.44
C VAL A 123 46.99 23.75 0.94
N ARG A 124 47.20 24.72 1.84
CA ARG A 124 47.34 26.12 1.47
C ARG A 124 48.55 26.37 0.58
N HIS A 125 49.68 25.70 0.89
CA HIS A 125 50.90 25.83 0.10
C HIS A 125 50.69 25.28 -1.34
N VAL A 126 50.15 24.06 -1.48
CA VAL A 126 49.80 23.50 -2.80
C VAL A 126 48.79 24.39 -3.55
N GLY A 127 47.79 24.94 -2.84
CA GLY A 127 46.79 25.83 -3.41
C GLY A 127 47.32 27.21 -3.82
N SER A 128 48.53 27.61 -3.36
CA SER A 128 49.17 28.90 -3.67
C SER A 128 49.98 28.92 -4.97
N PHE A 129 50.25 27.77 -5.57
CA PHE A 129 50.90 27.73 -6.87
C PHE A 129 49.98 28.26 -7.97
N GLU A 130 50.53 29.00 -8.93
CA GLU A 130 49.80 29.52 -10.10
C GLU A 130 49.47 28.40 -11.10
N GLU A 131 50.29 27.37 -11.13
CA GLU A 131 50.13 26.17 -11.96
C GLU A 131 49.07 25.27 -11.35
N VAL A 132 48.25 24.65 -12.23
CA VAL A 132 47.25 23.66 -11.81
C VAL A 132 47.99 22.40 -11.34
N PRO A 133 47.81 21.95 -10.09
CA PRO A 133 48.52 20.77 -9.62
C PRO A 133 48.01 19.52 -10.32
N GLU A 134 48.93 18.70 -10.79
CA GLU A 134 48.62 17.32 -11.24
C GLU A 134 48.45 16.44 -10.00
N LEU A 135 47.56 15.41 -10.10
CA LEU A 135 47.27 14.55 -8.96
C LEU A 135 48.50 13.78 -8.48
N ASP A 136 49.35 13.34 -9.40
CA ASP A 136 50.56 12.62 -9.11
C ASP A 136 51.55 13.45 -8.26
N ALA A 137 51.58 14.78 -8.44
CA ALA A 137 52.45 15.66 -7.66
C ALA A 137 52.06 15.78 -6.18
N ILE A 138 50.84 15.35 -5.81
CA ILE A 138 50.31 15.47 -4.44
C ILE A 138 49.56 14.19 -3.98
N ARG A 139 49.78 13.05 -4.61
CA ARG A 139 49.01 11.80 -4.46
C ARG A 139 48.74 11.37 -3.02
N SER A 140 49.77 11.44 -2.16
CA SER A 140 49.65 11.04 -0.75
C SER A 140 48.85 12.03 0.10
N LEU A 141 48.73 13.30 -0.30
CA LEU A 141 48.10 14.34 0.51
C LEU A 141 46.57 14.16 0.65
N PRO A 142 45.78 14.01 -0.42
CA PRO A 142 44.35 13.76 -0.28
C PRO A 142 44.03 12.49 0.53
N THR A 143 44.74 11.39 0.28
CA THR A 143 44.52 10.13 0.97
C THR A 143 44.77 10.25 2.48
N CYS A 144 45.85 10.90 2.88
CA CYS A 144 46.19 11.19 4.28
C CYS A 144 45.09 12.02 4.94
N ILE A 145 44.77 13.18 4.32
CA ILE A 145 43.76 14.08 4.86
C ILE A 145 42.41 13.45 5.02
N LEU A 146 41.90 12.74 3.98
CA LEU A 146 40.61 12.09 4.04
C LEU A 146 40.55 11.02 5.14
N LYS A 147 41.65 10.29 5.39
CA LYS A 147 41.70 9.31 6.48
C LYS A 147 41.68 10.01 7.84
N VAL A 148 42.47 11.08 8.04
CA VAL A 148 42.50 11.88 9.28
C VAL A 148 41.10 12.51 9.52
N LEU A 149 40.48 13.08 8.50
CA LEU A 149 39.15 13.67 8.60
C LEU A 149 38.08 12.63 8.96
N ARG A 150 38.11 11.46 8.33
CA ARG A 150 37.18 10.37 8.61
C ARG A 150 37.23 9.96 10.08
N GLU A 151 38.45 9.72 10.60
CA GLU A 151 38.63 9.32 12.00
C GLU A 151 38.26 10.46 12.96
N THR A 152 38.61 11.70 12.63
CA THR A 152 38.24 12.90 13.43
C THR A 152 36.72 13.04 13.53
N PHE A 153 35.99 12.97 12.40
CA PHE A 153 34.53 13.10 12.42
C PHE A 153 33.83 11.91 13.11
N ARG A 154 34.37 10.70 12.97
CA ARG A 154 33.90 9.53 13.71
C ARG A 154 34.06 9.75 15.20
N HIS A 155 35.26 10.21 15.66
CA HIS A 155 35.49 10.51 17.06
C HIS A 155 34.54 11.59 17.60
N CYS A 156 34.29 12.64 16.83
CA CYS A 156 33.34 13.70 17.20
C CYS A 156 31.89 13.15 17.25
N LYS A 157 31.50 12.28 16.31
CA LYS A 157 30.17 11.67 16.28
C LYS A 157 29.94 10.78 17.50
N ASP A 158 30.90 9.96 17.83
CA ASP A 158 30.78 8.95 18.89
C ASP A 158 31.23 9.49 20.26
N SER A 159 31.55 10.79 20.36
CA SER A 159 32.17 11.40 21.54
C SER A 159 31.37 11.23 22.83
N GLU A 160 30.03 11.28 22.78
CA GLU A 160 29.21 11.08 23.98
C GLU A 160 29.36 9.65 24.56
N VAL A 161 29.44 8.65 23.68
CA VAL A 161 29.68 7.25 24.06
C VAL A 161 31.13 7.05 24.50
N ILE A 162 32.08 7.58 23.74
CA ILE A 162 33.52 7.46 24.03
C ILE A 162 33.82 8.06 25.41
N TYR A 163 33.35 9.26 25.70
CA TYR A 163 33.65 9.96 26.96
C TYR A 163 32.68 9.61 28.10
N CYS A 164 31.83 8.60 27.95
CA CYS A 164 30.96 8.05 28.99
C CYS A 164 30.15 9.09 29.76
N GLY A 165 29.51 10.04 29.04
CA GLY A 165 28.71 11.14 29.64
C GLY A 165 29.51 12.26 30.32
N ARG A 166 30.86 12.27 30.21
CA ARG A 166 31.75 13.29 30.78
C ARG A 166 32.29 14.25 29.72
N LEU A 167 31.56 14.42 28.65
CA LEU A 167 31.93 15.26 27.50
C LEU A 167 32.28 16.69 27.90
N SER A 168 31.66 17.26 28.94
CA SER A 168 31.88 18.64 29.41
C SER A 168 33.36 18.95 29.76
N LEU A 169 34.15 17.93 30.11
CA LEU A 169 35.55 18.09 30.46
C LEU A 169 36.45 18.37 29.25
N VAL A 170 36.01 18.04 28.05
CA VAL A 170 36.77 18.15 26.79
C VAL A 170 35.99 18.82 25.65
N ALA A 171 34.77 19.26 25.90
CA ALA A 171 33.85 19.77 24.90
C ALA A 171 34.41 20.94 24.08
N ASP A 172 35.11 21.85 24.71
CA ASP A 172 35.79 23.01 24.07
C ASP A 172 36.81 22.55 23.03
N LEU A 173 37.62 21.56 23.38
CA LEU A 173 38.64 20.99 22.48
C LEU A 173 38.05 20.15 21.35
N LEU A 174 37.01 19.38 21.63
CA LEU A 174 36.30 18.64 20.58
C LEU A 174 35.62 19.60 19.59
N GLN A 175 35.05 20.70 20.08
CA GLN A 175 34.49 21.72 19.19
C GLN A 175 35.57 22.40 18.37
N GLY A 176 36.75 22.67 18.97
CA GLY A 176 37.93 23.17 18.27
C GLY A 176 38.41 22.19 17.19
N LEU A 177 38.56 20.91 17.55
CA LEU A 177 38.98 19.84 16.65
C LEU A 177 38.02 19.70 15.44
N PHE A 178 36.72 19.76 15.67
CA PHE A 178 35.74 19.74 14.61
C PHE A 178 35.85 20.97 13.68
N LYS A 179 36.02 22.15 14.21
CA LYS A 179 36.21 23.37 13.40
C LYS A 179 37.45 23.35 12.52
N GLU A 180 38.55 22.87 13.05
CA GLU A 180 39.80 22.72 12.29
C GLU A 180 39.66 21.64 11.20
N ALA A 181 39.04 20.52 11.51
CA ALA A 181 38.74 19.47 10.53
C ALA A 181 37.79 19.98 9.42
N TYR A 182 36.76 20.76 9.77
CA TYR A 182 35.86 21.40 8.81
C TYR A 182 36.64 22.34 7.85
N SER A 183 37.52 23.15 8.40
CA SER A 183 38.37 24.08 7.63
C SER A 183 39.31 23.32 6.69
N LEU A 184 39.96 22.26 7.19
CA LEU A 184 40.84 21.39 6.40
C LEU A 184 40.09 20.73 5.25
N GLN A 185 38.91 20.16 5.52
CA GLN A 185 38.08 19.54 4.47
C GLN A 185 37.72 20.56 3.40
N LYS A 186 37.25 21.74 3.78
CA LYS A 186 36.92 22.82 2.83
C LYS A 186 38.10 23.15 1.94
N GLY A 187 39.29 23.36 2.53
CA GLY A 187 40.50 23.65 1.76
C GLY A 187 40.92 22.53 0.82
N LEU A 188 40.75 21.25 1.27
CA LEU A 188 41.06 20.10 0.42
C LEU A 188 40.09 20.03 -0.77
N LEU A 189 38.77 20.21 -0.54
CA LEU A 189 37.79 20.19 -1.62
C LEU A 189 38.02 21.30 -2.64
N GLU A 190 38.43 22.51 -2.19
CA GLU A 190 38.81 23.62 -3.06
C GLU A 190 40.05 23.30 -3.88
N LEU A 191 41.04 22.60 -3.30
CA LEU A 191 42.22 22.14 -3.99
C LEU A 191 41.88 21.08 -5.05
N LEU A 192 41.16 20.04 -4.69
CA LEU A 192 40.74 18.95 -5.59
C LEU A 192 39.86 19.44 -6.76
N ASP A 193 39.10 20.51 -6.55
CA ASP A 193 38.27 21.13 -7.60
C ASP A 193 39.11 21.75 -8.73
N LYS A 194 40.31 22.24 -8.40
CA LYS A 194 41.26 22.80 -9.36
C LYS A 194 41.99 21.74 -10.21
N ILE A 195 42.08 20.49 -9.71
CA ILE A 195 42.74 19.40 -10.44
C ILE A 195 41.96 19.07 -11.70
N SER A 196 42.62 18.86 -12.81
CA SER A 196 42.08 18.36 -14.05
C SER A 196 42.83 17.09 -14.45
N LEU A 197 42.08 16.06 -14.84
CA LEU A 197 42.63 14.84 -15.45
C LEU A 197 42.34 14.90 -16.95
N ASP A 198 43.31 14.52 -17.74
CA ASP A 198 43.14 14.38 -19.18
C ASP A 198 42.43 13.11 -19.54
N SER A 199 41.85 13.04 -20.75
CA SER A 199 41.18 11.84 -21.26
C SER A 199 42.11 10.60 -21.37
N ASN A 200 43.41 10.77 -21.29
CA ASN A 200 44.45 9.74 -21.31
C ASN A 200 45.08 9.50 -19.92
N ALA A 201 44.38 9.85 -18.85
CA ALA A 201 44.87 9.63 -17.49
C ALA A 201 45.22 8.14 -17.26
N SER A 202 46.26 7.91 -16.47
CA SER A 202 46.72 6.56 -16.14
C SER A 202 45.72 5.83 -15.26
N GLU A 203 45.73 4.49 -15.27
CA GLU A 203 44.89 3.68 -14.39
C GLU A 203 45.10 4.03 -12.91
N GLU A 204 46.32 4.47 -12.53
CA GLU A 204 46.64 4.86 -11.16
C GLU A 204 45.94 6.17 -10.79
N GLU A 205 45.94 7.18 -11.64
CA GLU A 205 45.24 8.46 -11.42
C GLU A 205 43.73 8.27 -11.33
N VAL A 206 43.15 7.40 -12.19
CA VAL A 206 41.75 7.04 -12.12
C VAL A 206 41.42 6.36 -10.78
N SER A 207 42.27 5.41 -10.35
CA SER A 207 42.13 4.71 -9.07
C SER A 207 42.20 5.68 -7.88
N ASP A 208 43.07 6.69 -7.94
CA ASP A 208 43.20 7.69 -6.91
C ASP A 208 41.92 8.57 -6.79
N ILE A 209 41.35 9.03 -7.91
CA ILE A 209 40.09 9.79 -7.89
C ILE A 209 38.93 8.94 -7.40
N VAL A 210 38.83 7.69 -7.83
CA VAL A 210 37.83 6.74 -7.34
C VAL A 210 37.95 6.56 -5.82
N SER A 211 39.19 6.41 -5.32
CA SER A 211 39.46 6.31 -3.87
C SER A 211 39.07 7.59 -3.12
N VAL A 212 39.30 8.76 -3.68
CA VAL A 212 38.83 10.05 -3.11
C VAL A 212 37.32 10.09 -3.03
N ILE A 213 36.61 9.70 -4.11
CA ILE A 213 35.13 9.70 -4.15
C ILE A 213 34.58 8.73 -3.09
N HIS A 214 35.11 7.51 -2.99
CA HIS A 214 34.65 6.53 -2.00
C HIS A 214 34.95 6.98 -0.56
N SER A 215 36.12 7.59 -0.31
CA SER A 215 36.48 8.13 1.01
C SER A 215 35.54 9.29 1.41
N LEU A 216 35.12 10.11 0.45
CA LEU A 216 34.13 11.15 0.70
C LEU A 216 32.73 10.58 0.97
N LEU A 217 32.36 9.47 0.33
CA LEU A 217 31.12 8.76 0.62
C LEU A 217 31.11 8.25 2.07
N ASP A 218 32.20 7.64 2.50
CA ASP A 218 32.37 7.21 3.90
C ASP A 218 32.24 8.40 4.88
N ILE A 219 32.88 9.53 4.58
CA ILE A 219 32.75 10.76 5.38
C ILE A 219 31.29 11.24 5.41
N CYS A 220 30.57 11.26 4.28
CA CYS A 220 29.16 11.62 4.22
C CYS A 220 28.31 10.81 5.20
N SER A 221 28.54 9.50 5.31
CA SER A 221 27.82 8.63 6.24
C SER A 221 28.07 8.97 7.73
N ILE A 222 29.26 9.51 8.02
CA ILE A 222 29.64 9.90 9.38
C ILE A 222 29.04 11.27 9.75
N ILE A 223 29.17 12.26 8.86
CA ILE A 223 28.80 13.66 9.14
C ILE A 223 27.31 13.98 8.97
N SER A 224 26.50 13.03 8.56
CA SER A 224 25.08 13.22 8.25
C SER A 224 24.28 13.92 9.37
N ASN A 225 24.65 13.66 10.63
CA ASN A 225 23.98 14.23 11.82
C ASN A 225 24.87 15.27 12.57
N LEU A 226 26.08 15.56 12.07
CA LEU A 226 26.99 16.49 12.74
C LEU A 226 26.80 17.93 12.28
N ASP A 227 26.80 18.17 10.96
CA ASP A 227 26.63 19.51 10.39
C ASP A 227 25.98 19.44 9.01
N ILE A 228 24.85 20.11 8.86
CA ILE A 228 24.03 20.10 7.63
C ILE A 228 24.79 20.73 6.45
N ALA A 229 25.53 21.80 6.68
CA ALA A 229 26.23 22.53 5.62
C ALA A 229 27.45 21.76 5.12
N LEU A 230 28.20 21.16 6.04
CA LEU A 230 29.34 20.30 5.73
C LEU A 230 28.87 19.08 4.91
N HIS A 231 27.79 18.41 5.36
CA HIS A 231 27.21 17.27 4.70
C HIS A 231 26.74 17.60 3.27
N ALA A 232 25.99 18.69 3.10
CA ALA A 232 25.54 19.14 1.78
C ALA A 232 26.69 19.48 0.83
N ASN A 233 27.72 20.17 1.33
CA ASN A 233 28.88 20.56 0.51
C ASN A 233 29.72 19.35 0.10
N THR A 234 29.86 18.35 0.98
CA THR A 234 30.58 17.11 0.69
C THR A 234 29.85 16.32 -0.41
N TRP A 235 28.54 16.17 -0.29
CA TRP A 235 27.71 15.54 -1.34
C TRP A 235 27.78 16.28 -2.68
N LYS A 236 27.68 17.62 -2.68
CA LYS A 236 27.80 18.40 -3.91
C LYS A 236 29.14 18.16 -4.59
N PHE A 237 30.19 18.11 -3.82
CA PHE A 237 31.53 17.88 -4.35
C PHE A 237 31.68 16.47 -4.89
N LEU A 238 31.25 15.44 -4.14
CA LEU A 238 31.29 14.05 -4.55
C LEU A 238 30.58 13.87 -5.91
N ILE A 239 29.35 14.33 -6.03
CA ILE A 239 28.59 14.22 -7.28
C ILE A 239 29.24 15.03 -8.42
N LYS A 240 29.74 16.24 -8.12
CA LYS A 240 30.44 17.06 -9.11
C LYS A 240 31.66 16.32 -9.65
N GLN A 241 32.47 15.68 -8.80
CA GLN A 241 33.63 14.92 -9.25
C GLN A 241 33.26 13.67 -10.04
N SER A 242 32.24 12.92 -9.61
CA SER A 242 31.71 11.76 -10.33
C SER A 242 31.27 12.13 -11.76
N LEU A 243 30.66 13.29 -11.95
CA LEU A 243 30.24 13.79 -13.25
C LEU A 243 31.37 14.41 -14.06
N LYS A 244 32.29 15.14 -13.42
CA LYS A 244 33.42 15.78 -14.07
C LYS A 244 34.33 14.78 -14.78
N TYR A 245 34.51 13.60 -14.16
CA TYR A 245 35.36 12.53 -14.67
C TYR A 245 34.56 11.31 -15.14
N GLN A 246 33.28 11.47 -15.49
CA GLN A 246 32.34 10.36 -15.80
C GLN A 246 32.97 9.32 -16.71
N SER A 247 33.49 9.71 -17.87
CA SER A 247 34.05 8.79 -18.87
C SER A 247 35.27 7.98 -18.37
N LEU A 248 35.92 8.40 -17.29
CA LEU A 248 37.09 7.73 -16.71
C LEU A 248 36.71 6.85 -15.53
N VAL A 249 35.74 7.26 -14.72
CA VAL A 249 35.46 6.62 -13.43
C VAL A 249 34.18 5.79 -13.40
N GLU A 250 33.28 5.89 -14.42
CA GLU A 250 31.95 5.27 -14.36
C GLU A 250 31.97 3.74 -14.19
N GLU A 251 32.97 3.04 -14.73
CA GLU A 251 33.10 1.59 -14.55
C GLU A 251 33.69 1.18 -13.19
N HIS A 252 34.33 2.11 -12.49
CA HIS A 252 35.05 1.84 -11.25
C HIS A 252 34.33 2.32 -10.00
N LEU A 253 33.28 3.17 -10.14
CA LEU A 253 32.51 3.66 -9.01
C LEU A 253 31.56 2.60 -8.46
N HIS A 254 31.44 2.55 -7.16
CA HIS A 254 30.42 1.74 -6.46
C HIS A 254 29.07 2.46 -6.50
N HIS A 255 28.46 2.50 -7.70
CA HIS A 255 27.19 3.22 -7.93
C HIS A 255 26.06 2.82 -7.00
N GLY A 256 26.00 1.52 -6.64
CA GLY A 256 25.04 1.01 -5.67
C GLY A 256 25.16 1.68 -4.31
N ASP A 257 26.39 1.82 -3.80
CA ASP A 257 26.63 2.40 -2.48
C ASP A 257 26.31 3.91 -2.47
N ILE A 258 26.70 4.64 -3.54
CA ILE A 258 26.37 6.06 -3.69
C ILE A 258 24.85 6.25 -3.75
N SER A 259 24.17 5.46 -4.56
CA SER A 259 22.73 5.54 -4.77
C SER A 259 21.94 5.16 -3.50
N ASN A 260 22.32 4.08 -2.82
CA ASN A 260 21.69 3.65 -1.57
C ASN A 260 21.89 4.71 -0.48
N SER A 261 23.11 5.25 -0.37
CA SER A 261 23.38 6.33 0.59
C SER A 261 22.58 7.60 0.30
N LEU A 262 22.36 7.95 -0.98
CA LEU A 262 21.47 9.07 -1.35
C LEU A 262 20.02 8.78 -0.96
N CYS A 263 19.53 7.56 -1.18
CA CYS A 263 18.19 7.15 -0.77
C CYS A 263 18.02 7.24 0.75
N ASP A 264 18.98 6.74 1.52
CA ASP A 264 18.94 6.76 2.98
C ASP A 264 18.96 8.19 3.52
N ASN A 265 19.80 9.06 2.96
CA ASN A 265 19.86 10.46 3.35
C ASN A 265 18.58 11.23 2.97
N LEU A 266 17.98 10.92 1.83
CA LEU A 266 16.69 11.48 1.43
C LEU A 266 15.60 11.06 2.42
N LEU A 267 15.50 9.77 2.75
CA LEU A 267 14.52 9.26 3.71
C LEU A 267 14.73 9.83 5.11
N ALA A 268 15.96 9.87 5.60
CA ALA A 268 16.26 10.44 6.91
C ALA A 268 15.86 11.93 6.97
N SER A 269 16.21 12.71 5.95
CA SER A 269 15.82 14.13 5.88
C SER A 269 14.30 14.29 5.78
N PHE A 270 13.62 13.40 5.06
CA PHE A 270 12.17 13.40 4.91
C PHE A 270 11.46 13.08 6.23
N HIS A 271 11.89 12.02 6.94
CA HIS A 271 11.33 11.67 8.24
C HIS A 271 11.55 12.77 9.28
N ASN A 272 12.76 13.35 9.33
CA ASN A 272 13.05 14.49 10.20
C ASN A 272 12.13 15.70 9.90
N CYS A 273 11.82 15.96 8.61
CA CYS A 273 10.84 16.99 8.26
C CYS A 273 9.46 16.71 8.82
N ILE A 274 8.99 15.46 8.74
CA ILE A 274 7.69 15.06 9.27
C ILE A 274 7.66 15.24 10.79
N GLU A 275 8.66 14.73 11.49
CA GLU A 275 8.76 14.86 12.96
C GLU A 275 8.76 16.31 13.42
N LEU A 276 9.55 17.16 12.77
CA LEU A 276 9.58 18.60 13.07
C LEU A 276 8.24 19.28 12.77
N ALA A 277 7.58 18.89 11.67
CA ALA A 277 6.25 19.43 11.33
C ALA A 277 5.19 19.04 12.36
N GLU A 278 5.24 17.80 12.85
CA GLU A 278 4.35 17.33 13.93
C GLU A 278 4.66 18.05 15.25
N GLN A 279 5.92 18.24 15.61
CA GLN A 279 6.32 19.01 16.79
C GLN A 279 5.83 20.46 16.73
N ILE A 280 6.00 21.14 15.59
CA ILE A 280 5.50 22.51 15.37
C ILE A 280 3.97 22.55 15.51
N LYS A 281 3.26 21.58 14.98
CA LYS A 281 1.80 21.45 15.11
C LYS A 281 1.39 21.28 16.59
N HIS A 282 2.04 20.37 17.31
CA HIS A 282 1.72 20.10 18.73
C HIS A 282 2.05 21.28 19.64
N ALA A 283 3.10 22.03 19.35
CA ALA A 283 3.46 23.24 20.07
C ALA A 283 2.55 24.45 19.78
N GLY A 284 1.59 24.33 18.84
CA GLY A 284 0.72 25.43 18.44
C GLY A 284 1.44 26.57 17.68
N LEU A 285 2.66 26.33 17.20
CA LEU A 285 3.53 27.33 16.55
C LEU A 285 3.22 27.51 15.05
N GLN A 286 2.01 27.15 14.61
CA GLN A 286 1.63 27.12 13.19
C GLN A 286 1.76 28.49 12.48
N GLU A 287 1.60 29.60 13.21
CA GLU A 287 1.72 30.97 12.70
C GLU A 287 3.09 31.63 12.99
N ALA A 288 3.95 30.95 13.77
CA ALA A 288 5.24 31.51 14.20
C ALA A 288 6.35 31.19 13.18
N THR A 289 6.34 31.81 12.02
CA THR A 289 7.35 31.61 10.94
C THR A 289 8.80 31.99 11.34
N GLN A 290 8.99 32.59 12.50
CA GLN A 290 10.29 32.97 13.02
C GLN A 290 10.80 32.05 14.16
N SER A 291 10.04 31.03 14.55
CA SER A 291 10.48 30.12 15.61
C SER A 291 11.74 29.36 15.20
N PRO A 292 12.60 28.97 16.15
CA PRO A 292 13.80 28.16 15.86
C PRO A 292 13.44 26.83 15.18
N GLU A 293 12.34 26.19 15.60
CA GLU A 293 11.81 24.93 15.09
C GLU A 293 11.38 25.08 13.63
N TYR A 294 10.68 26.16 13.27
CA TYR A 294 10.29 26.43 11.90
C TYR A 294 11.50 26.69 10.99
N LYS A 295 12.52 27.42 11.48
CA LYS A 295 13.77 27.60 10.72
C LYS A 295 14.52 26.30 10.52
N LEU A 296 14.52 25.41 11.52
CA LEU A 296 15.13 24.09 11.42
C LEU A 296 14.36 23.23 10.40
N PHE A 297 13.02 23.22 10.45
CA PHE A 297 12.18 22.55 9.47
C PHE A 297 12.50 23.02 8.04
N GLN A 298 12.58 24.32 7.80
CA GLN A 298 12.93 24.85 6.48
C GLN A 298 14.33 24.42 6.01
N LYS A 299 15.31 24.38 6.91
CA LYS A 299 16.66 23.88 6.57
C LYS A 299 16.61 22.40 6.19
N THR A 300 15.89 21.60 6.97
CA THR A 300 15.73 20.16 6.71
C THR A 300 14.97 19.91 5.42
N ALA A 301 13.90 20.67 5.13
CA ALA A 301 13.17 20.61 3.88
C ALA A 301 14.04 20.95 2.65
N LYS A 302 14.93 21.95 2.78
CA LYS A 302 15.94 22.25 1.74
C LYS A 302 16.91 21.10 1.52
N MET A 303 17.32 20.39 2.58
CA MET A 303 18.17 19.19 2.47
C MET A 303 17.43 18.05 1.81
N CYS A 304 16.18 17.78 2.19
CA CYS A 304 15.34 16.78 1.55
C CYS A 304 15.23 17.03 0.03
N ARG A 305 14.92 18.27 -0.38
CA ARG A 305 14.87 18.67 -1.79
C ARG A 305 16.22 18.52 -2.48
N PHE A 306 17.30 18.86 -1.80
CA PHE A 306 18.65 18.70 -2.33
C PHE A 306 18.95 17.23 -2.64
N PHE A 307 18.70 16.31 -1.69
CA PHE A 307 18.93 14.87 -1.90
C PHE A 307 18.03 14.30 -2.98
N ALA A 308 16.75 14.69 -3.00
CA ALA A 308 15.80 14.23 -4.01
C ALA A 308 16.26 14.63 -5.43
N ASN A 309 16.61 15.88 -5.63
CA ASN A 309 17.11 16.36 -6.94
C ASN A 309 18.47 15.76 -7.30
N THR A 310 19.36 15.58 -6.33
CA THR A 310 20.67 14.95 -6.54
C THR A 310 20.51 13.49 -6.97
N LEU A 311 19.62 12.75 -6.32
CA LEU A 311 19.31 11.37 -6.68
C LEU A 311 18.75 11.26 -8.12
N VAL A 312 17.78 12.12 -8.46
CA VAL A 312 17.22 12.17 -9.83
C VAL A 312 18.32 12.44 -10.87
N HIS A 313 19.19 13.39 -10.58
CA HIS A 313 20.31 13.73 -11.48
C HIS A 313 21.30 12.56 -11.61
N TYR A 314 21.67 11.94 -10.49
CA TYR A 314 22.58 10.79 -10.48
C TYR A 314 22.02 9.60 -11.27
N ILE A 315 20.74 9.29 -11.08
CA ILE A 315 20.06 8.21 -11.83
C ILE A 315 20.05 8.54 -13.32
N LYS A 316 19.78 9.77 -13.69
CA LYS A 316 19.75 10.20 -15.10
C LYS A 316 21.09 9.91 -15.80
N GLU A 317 22.21 10.25 -15.14
CA GLU A 317 23.54 10.15 -15.73
C GLU A 317 24.11 8.70 -15.67
N PHE A 318 23.82 7.95 -14.60
CA PHE A 318 24.40 6.62 -14.33
C PHE A 318 23.39 5.47 -14.37
N LYS A 319 22.25 5.64 -15.04
CA LYS A 319 21.12 4.68 -14.99
C LYS A 319 21.50 3.24 -15.33
N PHE A 320 22.47 3.03 -16.25
CA PHE A 320 22.87 1.69 -16.68
C PHE A 320 23.60 0.89 -15.59
N PHE A 321 24.25 1.56 -14.68
CA PHE A 321 24.96 0.98 -13.53
C PHE A 321 24.06 0.76 -12.31
N LEU A 322 22.81 1.25 -12.32
CA LEU A 322 21.89 1.25 -11.18
C LEU A 322 20.80 0.17 -11.27
N THR A 323 20.97 -0.81 -12.15
CA THR A 323 20.00 -1.91 -12.34
C THR A 323 19.70 -2.68 -11.06
N ASN A 324 20.73 -2.90 -10.22
CA ASN A 324 20.58 -3.61 -8.94
C ASN A 324 19.91 -2.77 -7.84
N CYS A 325 19.77 -1.46 -8.03
CA CYS A 325 19.18 -0.55 -7.04
C CYS A 325 17.67 -0.38 -7.22
N CYS A 326 17.07 -0.98 -8.25
CA CYS A 326 15.65 -0.79 -8.60
C CYS A 326 14.69 -1.17 -7.47
N SER A 327 15.02 -2.18 -6.66
CA SER A 327 14.23 -2.55 -5.49
C SER A 327 14.27 -1.46 -4.40
N CYS A 328 15.45 -0.85 -4.16
CA CYS A 328 15.60 0.28 -3.24
C CYS A 328 14.80 1.49 -3.73
N PHE A 329 14.86 1.79 -5.03
CA PHE A 329 14.09 2.89 -5.63
C PHE A 329 12.59 2.70 -5.52
N HIS A 330 12.11 1.49 -5.71
CA HIS A 330 10.69 1.16 -5.51
C HIS A 330 10.27 1.38 -4.06
N GLN A 331 11.03 0.86 -3.11
CA GLN A 331 10.77 1.04 -1.67
C GLN A 331 10.82 2.52 -1.27
N LEU A 332 11.81 3.28 -1.74
CA LEU A 332 11.90 4.72 -1.51
C LEU A 332 10.63 5.45 -1.96
N TYR A 333 10.16 5.15 -3.17
CA TYR A 333 8.92 5.74 -3.70
C TYR A 333 7.72 5.44 -2.80
N LEU A 334 7.54 4.17 -2.42
CA LEU A 334 6.43 3.75 -1.57
C LEU A 334 6.46 4.41 -0.19
N GLN A 335 7.64 4.47 0.44
CA GLN A 335 7.82 5.08 1.76
C GLN A 335 7.50 6.58 1.73
N ILE A 336 8.00 7.32 0.74
CA ILE A 336 7.69 8.75 0.61
C ILE A 336 6.20 8.94 0.36
N MET A 337 5.61 8.22 -0.62
CA MET A 337 4.22 8.38 -0.99
C MET A 337 3.24 7.95 0.11
N SER A 338 3.63 7.04 1.00
CA SER A 338 2.81 6.62 2.14
C SER A 338 2.55 7.74 3.16
N LYS A 339 3.39 8.76 3.19
CA LYS A 339 3.29 9.89 4.12
C LYS A 339 2.61 11.13 3.52
N PHE A 340 2.12 11.03 2.30
CA PHE A 340 1.31 12.09 1.67
C PHE A 340 -0.14 11.68 1.49
N PRO A 341 -1.10 12.64 1.60
CA PRO A 341 -2.46 12.38 1.16
C PRO A 341 -2.48 11.89 -0.30
N PRO A 342 -3.31 10.91 -0.66
CA PRO A 342 -4.48 10.38 0.05
C PRO A 342 -4.20 9.19 0.96
N SER A 343 -2.96 8.85 1.26
CA SER A 343 -2.65 7.76 2.18
C SER A 343 -3.30 7.98 3.55
N LEU A 344 -3.89 6.92 4.10
CA LEU A 344 -4.48 6.94 5.44
C LEU A 344 -3.42 6.98 6.56
N SER A 345 -2.16 6.72 6.19
CA SER A 345 -0.99 6.84 7.08
C SER A 345 -0.31 8.20 6.99
N ALA A 346 -0.85 9.12 6.19
CA ALA A 346 -0.32 10.48 6.08
C ALA A 346 -0.60 11.28 7.36
N PRO A 347 0.40 11.99 7.91
CA PRO A 347 0.19 12.86 9.05
C PRO A 347 -0.69 14.07 8.67
N ALA A 348 -1.60 14.43 9.54
CA ALA A 348 -2.44 15.63 9.34
C ALA A 348 -1.61 16.89 9.70
N LEU A 349 -0.92 17.46 8.72
CA LEU A 349 -0.07 18.63 8.88
C LEU A 349 -0.81 19.95 8.54
N PRO A 350 -0.38 21.10 9.08
CA PRO A 350 -0.81 22.40 8.63
C PRO A 350 -0.49 22.63 7.15
N VAL A 351 -1.34 23.39 6.45
CA VAL A 351 -1.25 23.59 4.99
C VAL A 351 0.14 24.11 4.57
N ALA A 352 0.67 25.13 5.25
CA ALA A 352 1.98 25.72 4.91
C ALA A 352 3.13 24.70 5.05
N LEU A 353 3.13 23.86 6.08
CA LEU A 353 4.16 22.82 6.27
C LEU A 353 4.00 21.68 5.24
N SER A 354 2.75 21.32 4.93
CA SER A 354 2.44 20.33 3.90
C SER A 354 2.90 20.79 2.51
N GLU A 355 2.67 22.05 2.14
CA GLU A 355 3.12 22.63 0.86
C GLU A 355 4.64 22.64 0.73
N GLU A 356 5.36 23.02 1.79
CA GLU A 356 6.83 23.00 1.81
C GLU A 356 7.36 21.57 1.66
N LEU A 357 6.75 20.61 2.37
CA LEU A 357 7.11 19.19 2.29
C LEU A 357 6.81 18.61 0.91
N ASN A 358 5.66 18.95 0.31
CA ASN A 358 5.29 18.57 -1.06
C ASN A 358 6.35 19.05 -2.06
N ALA A 359 6.74 20.30 -1.95
CA ALA A 359 7.76 20.89 -2.81
C ALA A 359 9.16 20.27 -2.60
N ALA A 360 9.44 19.78 -1.40
CA ALA A 360 10.72 19.19 -1.07
C ALA A 360 10.86 17.73 -1.52
N ALA A 361 9.83 16.92 -1.35
CA ALA A 361 9.88 15.47 -1.59
C ALA A 361 8.98 15.01 -2.74
N LEU A 362 7.72 15.45 -2.81
CA LEU A 362 6.75 14.93 -3.77
C LEU A 362 7.03 15.39 -5.21
N VAL A 363 7.34 16.67 -5.40
CA VAL A 363 7.60 17.22 -6.74
C VAL A 363 8.77 16.53 -7.45
N PRO A 364 9.93 16.25 -6.79
CA PRO A 364 11.01 15.50 -7.42
C PRO A 364 10.65 14.06 -7.81
N MET A 365 9.66 13.42 -7.15
CA MET A 365 9.29 12.03 -7.41
C MET A 365 8.71 11.82 -8.82
N ASP A 366 8.14 12.83 -9.44
CA ASP A 366 7.69 12.75 -10.83
C ASP A 366 8.86 12.63 -11.81
N ALA A 367 9.91 13.43 -11.62
CA ALA A 367 11.12 13.36 -12.40
C ALA A 367 11.89 12.04 -12.13
N PHE A 368 11.93 11.60 -10.88
CA PHE A 368 12.47 10.32 -10.46
C PHE A 368 11.82 9.16 -11.22
N LEU A 369 10.50 9.10 -11.24
CA LEU A 369 9.75 8.05 -11.91
C LEU A 369 10.03 8.02 -13.43
N ILE A 370 10.10 9.18 -14.07
CA ILE A 370 10.40 9.28 -15.51
C ILE A 370 11.77 8.64 -15.86
N GLN A 371 12.78 8.82 -15.00
CA GLN A 371 14.10 8.21 -15.24
C GLN A 371 14.07 6.68 -15.13
N LEU A 372 13.16 6.12 -14.34
CA LEU A 372 13.09 4.70 -14.05
C LEU A 372 12.21 3.90 -15.04
N LEU A 373 11.32 4.56 -15.81
CA LEU A 373 10.36 3.89 -16.68
C LEU A 373 11.00 2.97 -17.72
N ALA A 374 12.16 3.36 -18.25
CA ALA A 374 12.88 2.58 -19.24
C ALA A 374 13.77 1.46 -18.65
N LEU A 375 13.88 1.39 -17.32
CA LEU A 375 14.69 0.35 -16.67
C LEU A 375 13.88 -0.94 -16.50
N ARG A 376 14.27 -1.97 -17.24
CA ARG A 376 13.66 -3.31 -17.15
C ARG A 376 13.63 -3.84 -15.70
N PRO A 377 14.72 -3.81 -14.91
CA PRO A 377 14.68 -4.31 -13.53
C PRO A 377 13.69 -3.55 -12.63
N PHE A 378 13.46 -2.26 -12.89
CA PHE A 378 12.45 -1.49 -12.16
C PHE A 378 11.03 -1.99 -12.48
N ALA A 379 10.71 -2.20 -13.76
CA ALA A 379 9.43 -2.77 -14.16
C ALA A 379 9.23 -4.18 -13.57
N GLU A 380 10.29 -5.00 -13.55
CA GLU A 380 10.27 -6.33 -12.95
C GLU A 380 9.93 -6.33 -11.46
N VAL A 381 10.46 -5.36 -10.71
CA VAL A 381 10.15 -5.22 -9.27
C VAL A 381 8.72 -4.72 -9.07
N VAL A 382 8.29 -3.70 -9.81
CA VAL A 382 6.97 -3.07 -9.66
C VAL A 382 5.83 -4.01 -10.06
N LEU A 383 6.03 -4.83 -11.11
CA LEU A 383 5.03 -5.73 -11.67
C LEU A 383 5.08 -7.15 -11.09
N ARG A 384 5.84 -7.37 -10.05
CA ARG A 384 5.98 -8.68 -9.41
C ARG A 384 4.65 -9.20 -8.89
N GLN A 385 4.28 -10.44 -9.24
CA GLN A 385 2.97 -11.02 -8.88
C GLN A 385 2.84 -11.30 -7.38
N ASP A 386 3.91 -11.81 -6.75
CA ASP A 386 3.98 -12.17 -5.34
C ASP A 386 4.46 -11.03 -4.44
N LEU A 387 4.32 -9.78 -4.90
CA LEU A 387 4.71 -8.59 -4.15
C LEU A 387 3.95 -8.52 -2.82
N ARG A 388 4.67 -8.71 -1.73
CA ARG A 388 4.14 -8.57 -0.36
C ARG A 388 4.49 -7.19 0.15
N LEU A 389 3.48 -6.36 0.35
CA LEU A 389 3.62 -4.99 0.87
C LEU A 389 2.99 -4.89 2.24
N SER A 390 3.49 -3.96 3.05
CA SER A 390 2.79 -3.54 4.26
C SER A 390 1.48 -2.82 3.89
N PRO A 391 0.45 -2.84 4.74
CA PRO A 391 -0.83 -2.18 4.46
C PRO A 391 -0.69 -0.69 4.11
N GLU A 392 0.29 0.02 4.67
CA GLU A 392 0.56 1.43 4.37
C GLU A 392 1.13 1.67 2.97
N HIS A 393 1.70 0.65 2.32
CA HIS A 393 2.30 0.74 0.98
C HIS A 393 1.36 0.27 -0.13
N GLU A 394 0.21 -0.34 0.16
CA GLU A 394 -0.71 -0.85 -0.87
C GLU A 394 -1.32 0.28 -1.72
N LEU A 395 -1.76 1.38 -1.08
CA LEU A 395 -2.25 2.53 -1.83
C LEU A 395 -1.14 3.25 -2.63
N PRO A 396 0.05 3.54 -2.06
CA PRO A 396 1.18 4.06 -2.82
C PRO A 396 1.53 3.22 -4.05
N GLN A 397 1.51 1.90 -3.95
CA GLN A 397 1.72 0.99 -5.09
C GLN A 397 0.63 1.14 -6.16
N CYS A 398 -0.63 1.22 -5.74
CA CYS A 398 -1.74 1.42 -6.67
C CYS A 398 -1.63 2.75 -7.42
N LEU A 399 -1.29 3.82 -6.71
CA LEU A 399 -1.08 5.14 -7.31
C LEU A 399 0.19 5.20 -8.19
N LEU A 400 1.24 4.44 -7.83
CA LEU A 400 2.42 4.29 -8.68
C LEU A 400 2.06 3.74 -10.06
N LEU A 401 1.28 2.65 -10.10
CA LEU A 401 0.82 2.04 -11.36
C LEU A 401 -0.03 3.01 -12.20
N VAL A 402 -0.90 3.77 -11.54
CA VAL A 402 -1.71 4.82 -12.21
C VAL A 402 -0.81 5.94 -12.77
N ASN A 403 0.19 6.38 -12.00
CA ASN A 403 1.14 7.41 -12.44
C ASN A 403 2.00 6.91 -13.61
N ILE A 404 2.42 5.65 -13.59
CA ILE A 404 3.14 5.01 -14.70
C ILE A 404 2.27 5.03 -15.96
N MET A 405 1.01 4.57 -15.87
CA MET A 405 0.08 4.61 -17.02
C MET A 405 -0.05 6.01 -17.61
N GLY A 406 -0.16 7.04 -16.76
CA GLY A 406 -0.26 8.43 -17.22
C GLY A 406 0.97 8.95 -17.96
N LYS A 407 2.15 8.35 -17.73
CA LYS A 407 3.43 8.76 -18.34
C LYS A 407 3.80 7.93 -19.57
N LEU A 408 3.20 6.74 -19.76
CA LEU A 408 3.53 5.83 -20.86
C LEU A 408 3.20 6.40 -22.24
N GLY A 409 2.14 7.21 -22.37
CA GLY A 409 1.72 7.76 -23.66
C GLY A 409 2.79 8.59 -24.39
N SER A 410 3.83 9.05 -23.71
CA SER A 410 4.95 9.81 -24.26
C SER A 410 6.25 9.00 -24.38
N GLN A 411 6.22 7.70 -24.10
CA GLN A 411 7.41 6.84 -24.08
C GLN A 411 7.61 6.11 -25.43
N PRO A 412 8.84 5.69 -25.74
CA PRO A 412 9.15 4.84 -26.90
C PRO A 412 8.44 3.48 -26.84
N GLU A 413 8.27 2.84 -27.99
CA GLU A 413 7.57 1.56 -28.14
C GLU A 413 8.20 0.43 -27.28
N GLU A 414 9.53 0.40 -27.13
CA GLU A 414 10.21 -0.60 -26.28
C GLU A 414 9.79 -0.49 -24.82
N VAL A 415 9.58 0.74 -24.33
CA VAL A 415 9.08 0.99 -22.95
C VAL A 415 7.62 0.59 -22.83
N LEU A 416 6.79 0.89 -23.83
CA LEU A 416 5.39 0.46 -23.84
C LEU A 416 5.28 -1.07 -23.80
N GLN A 417 6.05 -1.75 -24.63
CA GLN A 417 6.11 -3.21 -24.68
C GLN A 417 6.54 -3.78 -23.32
N LEU A 418 7.55 -3.19 -22.69
CA LEU A 418 8.03 -3.61 -21.36
C LEU A 418 6.90 -3.63 -20.32
N TRP A 419 6.09 -2.57 -20.24
CA TRP A 419 5.04 -2.44 -19.23
C TRP A 419 3.76 -3.17 -19.60
N TYR A 420 3.34 -3.18 -20.84
CA TYR A 420 2.08 -3.78 -21.26
C TYR A 420 2.17 -5.28 -21.46
N THR A 421 3.24 -5.80 -22.07
CA THR A 421 3.33 -7.24 -22.40
C THR A 421 4.12 -8.05 -21.38
N GLY A 422 5.13 -7.45 -20.75
CA GLY A 422 6.08 -8.18 -19.90
C GLY A 422 6.87 -9.27 -20.66
N SER A 423 6.86 -9.24 -22.00
CA SER A 423 7.42 -10.31 -22.86
C SER A 423 8.93 -10.51 -22.73
N GLN A 424 9.63 -9.56 -22.13
CA GLN A 424 11.10 -9.61 -21.93
C GLN A 424 11.49 -10.06 -20.52
N PHE A 425 10.53 -10.36 -19.66
CA PHE A 425 10.81 -10.77 -18.29
C PHE A 425 11.31 -12.22 -18.22
N SER A 426 12.11 -12.51 -17.20
CA SER A 426 12.53 -13.87 -16.86
C SER A 426 11.31 -14.70 -16.42
N GLU A 427 11.25 -15.97 -16.81
CA GLU A 427 10.17 -16.88 -16.40
C GLU A 427 10.28 -17.35 -14.93
N GLU A 428 11.45 -17.15 -14.30
CA GLU A 428 11.71 -17.62 -12.94
C GLU A 428 10.81 -16.95 -11.89
N ILE A 429 10.48 -15.66 -12.08
CA ILE A 429 9.61 -14.93 -11.16
C ILE A 429 8.42 -14.41 -11.96
N PRO A 430 7.19 -14.81 -11.61
CA PRO A 430 6.01 -14.39 -12.36
C PRO A 430 5.75 -12.88 -12.21
N ARG A 431 5.40 -12.24 -13.34
CA ARG A 431 5.08 -10.82 -13.46
C ARG A 431 3.66 -10.64 -14.00
N LEU A 432 3.02 -9.58 -13.57
CA LEU A 432 1.70 -9.18 -14.07
C LEU A 432 1.86 -8.10 -15.14
N PRO A 433 1.11 -8.16 -16.24
CA PRO A 433 0.95 -7.00 -17.13
C PRO A 433 0.36 -5.80 -16.35
N LEU A 434 0.68 -4.57 -16.79
CA LEU A 434 0.32 -3.34 -16.08
C LEU A 434 -1.17 -3.25 -15.72
N PHE A 435 -2.07 -3.59 -16.63
CA PHE A 435 -3.51 -3.57 -16.36
C PHE A 435 -3.90 -4.56 -15.25
N GLN A 436 -3.38 -5.79 -15.31
CA GLN A 436 -3.67 -6.81 -14.30
C GLN A 436 -3.05 -6.44 -12.94
N ALA A 437 -1.84 -5.87 -12.94
CA ALA A 437 -1.21 -5.33 -11.73
C ALA A 437 -2.05 -4.23 -11.10
N THR A 438 -2.63 -3.33 -11.91
CA THR A 438 -3.49 -2.23 -11.44
C THR A 438 -4.76 -2.76 -10.77
N PHE A 439 -5.48 -3.72 -11.39
CA PHE A 439 -6.67 -4.32 -10.76
C PHE A 439 -6.31 -5.10 -9.49
N THR A 440 -5.17 -5.80 -9.49
CA THR A 440 -4.70 -6.55 -8.32
C THR A 440 -4.35 -5.61 -7.17
N SER A 441 -3.65 -4.52 -7.44
CA SER A 441 -3.30 -3.50 -6.45
C SER A 441 -4.55 -2.77 -5.92
N PHE A 442 -5.50 -2.41 -6.79
CA PHE A 442 -6.78 -1.85 -6.38
C PHE A 442 -7.53 -2.76 -5.39
N ARG A 443 -7.55 -4.08 -5.67
CA ARG A 443 -8.17 -5.05 -4.77
C ARG A 443 -7.56 -5.07 -3.38
N ARG A 444 -6.25 -4.84 -3.26
CA ARG A 444 -5.52 -4.81 -1.98
C ARG A 444 -5.80 -3.55 -1.16
N CYS A 445 -6.18 -2.43 -1.78
CA CYS A 445 -6.53 -1.18 -1.10
C CYS A 445 -7.90 -1.26 -0.39
N TYR A 446 -8.04 -2.18 0.58
CA TYR A 446 -9.33 -2.49 1.19
C TYR A 446 -9.96 -1.31 1.94
N ALA A 447 -9.18 -0.59 2.75
CA ALA A 447 -9.67 0.55 3.53
C ALA A 447 -9.98 1.76 2.65
N GLU A 448 -9.08 2.08 1.72
CA GLU A 448 -9.17 3.26 0.85
C GLU A 448 -10.31 3.16 -0.17
N ARG A 449 -10.71 1.94 -0.55
CA ARG A 449 -11.88 1.72 -1.41
C ARG A 449 -13.21 2.05 -0.72
N LYS A 450 -13.24 2.05 0.61
CA LYS A 450 -14.45 2.21 1.42
C LYS A 450 -14.64 3.60 2.01
N VAL A 451 -13.62 4.44 1.96
CA VAL A 451 -13.67 5.82 2.45
C VAL A 451 -13.41 6.81 1.32
N PRO A 452 -14.00 8.02 1.35
CA PRO A 452 -13.62 9.07 0.43
C PRO A 452 -12.17 9.47 0.67
N VAL A 453 -11.37 9.52 -0.41
CA VAL A 453 -9.97 9.92 -0.36
C VAL A 453 -9.79 11.28 -1.02
N LEU A 454 -8.85 12.08 -0.50
CA LEU A 454 -8.49 13.37 -1.07
C LEU A 454 -7.42 13.14 -2.13
N LEU A 455 -7.80 13.26 -3.40
CA LEU A 455 -6.89 13.11 -4.53
C LEU A 455 -6.65 14.47 -5.17
N PRO A 456 -5.42 15.00 -5.12
CA PRO A 456 -5.10 16.31 -5.69
C PRO A 456 -5.23 16.27 -7.21
N GLY A 457 -5.65 17.42 -7.78
CA GLY A 457 -5.74 17.61 -9.23
C GLY A 457 -6.95 16.99 -9.92
N VAL A 458 -7.86 16.35 -9.20
CA VAL A 458 -9.09 15.80 -9.79
C VAL A 458 -10.09 16.94 -10.01
N MET A 459 -10.55 17.08 -11.26
CA MET A 459 -11.54 18.09 -11.66
C MET A 459 -12.86 17.42 -12.05
N LEU A 460 -13.98 17.91 -11.55
CA LEU A 460 -15.31 17.50 -11.99
C LEU A 460 -16.12 18.73 -12.39
N LYS A 461 -16.64 18.74 -13.61
CA LYS A 461 -17.45 19.85 -14.15
C LYS A 461 -16.77 21.23 -14.01
N GLY A 462 -15.44 21.26 -14.21
CA GLY A 462 -14.66 22.49 -14.14
C GLY A 462 -14.37 23.02 -12.74
N LYS A 463 -14.72 22.27 -11.69
CA LYS A 463 -14.41 22.59 -10.29
C LYS A 463 -13.46 21.55 -9.70
N ALA A 464 -12.49 22.00 -8.90
CA ALA A 464 -11.62 21.10 -8.15
C ALA A 464 -12.46 20.28 -7.17
N GLN A 465 -12.31 18.95 -7.23
CA GLN A 465 -12.91 18.04 -6.25
C GLN A 465 -12.02 17.90 -5.04
N VAL A 466 -12.62 18.05 -3.87
CA VAL A 466 -11.92 17.90 -2.59
C VAL A 466 -11.87 16.43 -2.18
N GLN A 467 -12.89 15.65 -2.52
CA GLN A 467 -12.99 14.23 -2.20
C GLN A 467 -13.55 13.44 -3.37
N VAL A 468 -12.88 12.34 -3.70
CA VAL A 468 -13.32 11.36 -4.69
C VAL A 468 -13.15 9.94 -4.13
N THR A 469 -13.84 8.97 -4.70
CA THR A 469 -13.57 7.57 -4.39
C THR A 469 -12.32 7.09 -5.14
N LEU A 470 -11.56 6.17 -4.54
CA LEU A 470 -10.43 5.54 -5.22
C LEU A 470 -10.87 4.86 -6.52
N HIS A 471 -12.06 4.22 -6.52
CA HIS A 471 -12.68 3.65 -7.70
C HIS A 471 -12.79 4.67 -8.84
N HIS A 472 -13.37 5.85 -8.56
CA HIS A 472 -13.54 6.91 -9.57
C HIS A 472 -12.19 7.37 -10.15
N HIS A 473 -11.21 7.60 -9.29
CA HIS A 473 -9.88 8.04 -9.70
C HIS A 473 -9.22 7.03 -10.65
N ILE A 474 -9.18 5.75 -10.25
CA ILE A 474 -8.55 4.71 -11.06
C ILE A 474 -9.34 4.48 -12.36
N CYS A 475 -10.67 4.51 -12.30
CA CYS A 475 -11.52 4.37 -13.48
C CYS A 475 -11.21 5.46 -14.53
N VAL A 476 -11.12 6.72 -14.11
CA VAL A 476 -10.82 7.85 -15.02
C VAL A 476 -9.44 7.67 -15.68
N HIS A 477 -8.43 7.28 -14.90
CA HIS A 477 -7.08 7.08 -15.44
C HIS A 477 -6.98 5.86 -16.37
N LEU A 478 -7.67 4.76 -16.04
CA LEU A 478 -7.78 3.60 -16.94
C LEU A 478 -8.48 3.99 -18.25
N CYS A 479 -9.60 4.72 -18.19
CA CYS A 479 -10.32 5.18 -19.36
C CYS A 479 -9.46 6.13 -20.23
N ALA A 480 -8.72 7.05 -19.60
CA ALA A 480 -7.79 7.93 -20.30
C ALA A 480 -6.65 7.13 -20.99
N ASN A 481 -6.12 6.12 -20.32
CA ASN A 481 -5.12 5.24 -20.90
C ASN A 481 -5.67 4.40 -22.07
N VAL A 482 -6.89 3.86 -21.94
CA VAL A 482 -7.58 3.15 -23.02
C VAL A 482 -7.73 4.03 -24.27
N ALA A 483 -8.07 5.32 -24.08
CA ALA A 483 -8.21 6.25 -25.20
C ALA A 483 -6.89 6.54 -25.94
N LEU A 484 -5.73 6.32 -25.29
CA LEU A 484 -4.38 6.52 -25.85
C LEU A 484 -3.72 5.21 -26.25
N LEU A 485 -4.33 4.06 -25.97
CA LEU A 485 -3.75 2.75 -26.15
C LEU A 485 -3.57 2.40 -27.62
N SER A 486 -2.38 1.96 -27.98
CA SER A 486 -2.13 1.41 -29.31
C SER A 486 -2.95 0.13 -29.55
N PRO A 487 -3.53 -0.06 -30.75
CA PRO A 487 -4.31 -1.26 -31.08
C PRO A 487 -3.59 -2.59 -30.83
N VAL A 488 -2.27 -2.60 -30.88
CA VAL A 488 -1.44 -3.80 -30.63
C VAL A 488 -1.64 -4.34 -29.22
N TYR A 489 -1.89 -3.48 -28.22
CA TYR A 489 -2.07 -3.85 -26.81
C TYR A 489 -3.53 -4.08 -26.42
N PHE A 490 -4.47 -3.81 -27.33
CA PHE A 490 -5.89 -3.92 -27.05
C PHE A 490 -6.34 -5.33 -26.63
N PRO A 491 -5.85 -6.43 -27.25
CA PRO A 491 -6.20 -7.79 -26.81
C PRO A 491 -5.78 -8.11 -25.37
N LEU A 492 -4.68 -7.49 -24.89
CA LEU A 492 -4.23 -7.64 -23.51
C LEU A 492 -5.19 -6.95 -22.53
N LEU A 493 -5.69 -5.77 -22.90
CA LEU A 493 -6.70 -5.06 -22.14
C LEU A 493 -8.01 -5.88 -22.09
N GLU A 494 -8.50 -6.39 -23.21
CA GLU A 494 -9.71 -7.21 -23.26
C GLU A 494 -9.61 -8.41 -22.34
N ARG A 495 -8.52 -9.17 -22.44
CA ARG A 495 -8.28 -10.33 -21.57
C ARG A 495 -8.27 -9.92 -20.09
N CYS A 496 -7.61 -8.81 -19.75
CA CYS A 496 -7.55 -8.31 -18.39
C CYS A 496 -8.92 -7.89 -17.87
N LEU A 497 -9.76 -7.26 -18.69
CA LEU A 497 -11.14 -6.88 -18.34
C LEU A 497 -12.01 -8.10 -18.09
N VAL A 498 -11.91 -9.16 -18.91
CA VAL A 498 -12.61 -10.45 -18.67
C VAL A 498 -12.17 -11.04 -17.33
N ASP A 499 -10.86 -11.15 -17.09
CA ASP A 499 -10.31 -11.70 -15.85
C ASP A 499 -10.77 -10.90 -14.62
N ALA A 500 -10.80 -9.57 -14.72
CA ALA A 500 -11.20 -8.67 -13.62
C ALA A 500 -12.71 -8.75 -13.33
N VAL A 501 -13.58 -8.84 -14.34
CA VAL A 501 -15.03 -9.01 -14.15
C VAL A 501 -15.36 -10.36 -13.52
N LEU A 502 -14.57 -11.38 -13.83
CA LEU A 502 -14.75 -12.74 -13.28
C LEU A 502 -14.16 -12.91 -11.87
N GLN A 503 -13.55 -11.87 -11.28
CA GLN A 503 -13.09 -11.93 -9.88
C GLN A 503 -14.23 -12.04 -8.89
N ALA A 504 -13.97 -12.64 -7.74
CA ALA A 504 -14.93 -12.71 -6.64
C ALA A 504 -15.17 -11.35 -5.96
N ASP A 505 -14.19 -10.47 -5.99
CA ASP A 505 -14.26 -9.11 -5.41
C ASP A 505 -15.18 -8.21 -6.26
N THR A 506 -16.34 -7.90 -5.73
CA THR A 506 -17.37 -7.11 -6.43
C THR A 506 -16.89 -5.71 -6.83
N GLN A 507 -16.07 -5.05 -6.01
CA GLN A 507 -15.59 -3.70 -6.34
C GLN A 507 -14.60 -3.72 -7.52
N THR A 508 -13.74 -4.74 -7.61
CA THR A 508 -12.86 -4.94 -8.77
C THR A 508 -13.68 -5.24 -10.03
N ALA A 509 -14.68 -6.10 -9.92
CA ALA A 509 -15.57 -6.41 -11.04
C ALA A 509 -16.37 -5.19 -11.51
N LEU A 510 -16.83 -4.33 -10.59
CA LEU A 510 -17.50 -3.07 -10.93
C LEU A 510 -16.56 -2.08 -11.61
N LEU A 511 -15.32 -1.94 -11.13
CA LEU A 511 -14.31 -1.10 -11.79
C LEU A 511 -14.06 -1.57 -13.23
N ALA A 512 -13.86 -2.88 -13.42
CA ALA A 512 -13.68 -3.46 -14.74
C ALA A 512 -14.92 -3.28 -15.63
N THR A 513 -16.13 -3.39 -15.07
CA THR A 513 -17.39 -3.11 -15.76
C THR A 513 -17.48 -1.67 -16.24
N ASP A 514 -17.08 -0.70 -15.41
CA ASP A 514 -17.07 0.72 -15.78
C ASP A 514 -16.09 1.00 -16.93
N VAL A 515 -14.87 0.48 -16.83
CA VAL A 515 -13.84 0.62 -17.88
C VAL A 515 -14.28 -0.07 -19.17
N TRP A 516 -14.88 -1.26 -19.09
CA TRP A 516 -15.35 -1.98 -20.27
C TRP A 516 -16.52 -1.27 -20.95
N CYS A 517 -17.45 -0.73 -20.19
CA CYS A 517 -18.54 0.10 -20.73
C CYS A 517 -17.98 1.37 -21.43
N PHE A 518 -16.93 1.99 -20.88
CA PHE A 518 -16.24 3.09 -21.54
C PHE A 518 -15.61 2.61 -22.87
N THR A 519 -14.91 1.49 -22.87
CA THR A 519 -14.26 0.89 -24.04
C THR A 519 -15.27 0.61 -25.14
N ALA A 520 -16.41 0.00 -24.79
CA ALA A 520 -17.49 -0.28 -25.74
C ALA A 520 -18.16 0.99 -26.32
N ARG A 521 -18.22 2.07 -25.51
CA ARG A 521 -18.79 3.36 -25.98
C ARG A 521 -17.81 4.19 -26.76
N TYR A 522 -16.53 4.18 -26.40
CA TYR A 522 -15.47 4.95 -27.03
C TYR A 522 -15.06 4.33 -28.36
N GLY A 523 -15.09 3.00 -28.48
CA GLY A 523 -14.80 2.26 -29.70
C GLY A 523 -15.91 2.34 -30.77
N THR A 524 -15.79 1.50 -31.78
CA THR A 524 -16.79 1.43 -32.86
C THR A 524 -18.08 0.71 -32.38
N ALA A 525 -19.17 0.89 -33.12
CA ALA A 525 -20.43 0.21 -32.83
C ALA A 525 -20.29 -1.33 -33.00
N GLU A 526 -19.48 -1.77 -33.94
CA GLU A 526 -19.15 -3.18 -34.19
C GLU A 526 -18.37 -3.79 -33.01
N LEU A 527 -17.44 -3.04 -32.42
CA LEU A 527 -16.73 -3.47 -31.24
C LEU A 527 -17.68 -3.63 -30.05
N CYS A 528 -18.63 -2.71 -29.88
CA CYS A 528 -19.66 -2.81 -28.86
C CYS A 528 -20.51 -4.07 -29.05
N LEU A 529 -20.95 -4.35 -30.28
CA LEU A 529 -21.68 -5.58 -30.61
C LEU A 529 -20.86 -6.84 -30.29
N HIS A 530 -19.60 -6.87 -30.73
CA HIS A 530 -18.71 -7.98 -30.46
C HIS A 530 -18.58 -8.27 -28.95
N HIS A 531 -18.37 -7.22 -28.15
CA HIS A 531 -18.27 -7.36 -26.69
C HIS A 531 -19.59 -7.83 -26.06
N VAL A 532 -20.73 -7.32 -26.52
CA VAL A 532 -22.05 -7.77 -26.01
C VAL A 532 -22.27 -9.25 -26.32
N LEU A 533 -21.98 -9.70 -27.57
CA LEU A 533 -22.09 -11.10 -27.94
C LEU A 533 -21.16 -11.98 -27.11
N LEU A 534 -19.91 -11.56 -26.91
CA LEU A 534 -18.94 -12.28 -26.06
C LEU A 534 -19.48 -12.46 -24.63
N VAL A 535 -19.94 -11.37 -24.00
CA VAL A 535 -20.49 -11.40 -22.64
C VAL A 535 -21.77 -12.24 -22.56
N ALA A 536 -22.64 -12.16 -23.56
CA ALA A 536 -23.85 -12.99 -23.64
C ALA A 536 -23.52 -14.49 -23.75
N HIS A 537 -22.52 -14.86 -24.54
CA HIS A 537 -22.02 -16.24 -24.58
C HIS A 537 -21.44 -16.70 -23.26
N LEU A 538 -20.65 -15.87 -22.57
CA LEU A 538 -20.12 -16.19 -21.24
C LEU A 538 -21.24 -16.41 -20.22
N VAL A 539 -22.27 -15.56 -20.25
CA VAL A 539 -23.47 -15.71 -19.39
C VAL A 539 -24.18 -17.04 -19.68
N LYS A 540 -24.36 -17.38 -20.97
CA LYS A 540 -25.01 -18.61 -21.41
C LYS A 540 -24.26 -19.87 -20.95
N VAL A 541 -22.93 -19.86 -20.96
CA VAL A 541 -22.08 -21.00 -20.56
C VAL A 541 -22.01 -21.16 -19.05
N CYS A 542 -22.15 -20.08 -18.27
CA CYS A 542 -22.15 -20.15 -16.83
C CYS A 542 -23.44 -20.79 -16.29
N THR A 543 -23.38 -22.04 -15.94
CA THR A 543 -24.54 -22.81 -15.51
C THR A 543 -24.88 -22.69 -14.02
N ALA A 544 -23.93 -22.30 -13.21
CA ALA A 544 -24.08 -22.14 -11.75
C ALA A 544 -24.34 -20.67 -11.36
N GLU A 545 -25.26 -20.45 -10.45
CA GLU A 545 -25.43 -19.13 -9.84
C GLU A 545 -24.24 -18.81 -8.95
N CYS A 546 -23.48 -17.79 -9.33
CA CYS A 546 -22.29 -17.35 -8.62
C CYS A 546 -22.05 -15.85 -8.90
N ASN A 547 -21.15 -15.24 -8.13
CA ASN A 547 -20.79 -13.83 -8.31
C ASN A 547 -20.37 -13.50 -9.76
N LYS A 548 -19.73 -14.45 -10.46
CA LYS A 548 -19.30 -14.26 -11.86
C LYS A 548 -20.47 -13.99 -12.79
N VAL A 549 -21.55 -14.74 -12.64
CA VAL A 549 -22.78 -14.56 -13.45
C VAL A 549 -23.44 -13.22 -13.12
N LEU A 550 -23.45 -12.84 -11.85
CA LEU A 550 -24.00 -11.53 -11.43
C LEU A 550 -23.22 -10.38 -12.05
N HIS A 551 -21.87 -10.46 -12.02
CA HIS A 551 -21.01 -9.42 -12.61
C HIS A 551 -21.16 -9.35 -14.13
N LEU A 552 -21.16 -10.50 -14.82
CA LEU A 552 -21.39 -10.57 -16.27
C LEU A 552 -22.79 -10.05 -16.63
N GLY A 553 -23.80 -10.42 -15.85
CA GLY A 553 -25.16 -9.96 -16.05
C GLY A 553 -25.30 -8.44 -15.88
N LEU A 554 -24.60 -7.86 -14.88
CA LEU A 554 -24.56 -6.40 -14.70
C LEU A 554 -23.87 -5.71 -15.88
N LEU A 555 -22.77 -6.27 -16.36
CA LEU A 555 -22.05 -5.75 -17.53
C LEU A 555 -22.96 -5.80 -18.77
N LEU A 556 -23.56 -6.95 -19.06
CA LEU A 556 -24.48 -7.13 -20.18
C LEU A 556 -25.65 -6.14 -20.12
N LYS A 557 -26.26 -6.01 -18.95
CA LYS A 557 -27.36 -5.08 -18.67
C LYS A 557 -27.00 -3.63 -19.03
N ARG A 558 -25.78 -3.21 -18.78
CA ARG A 558 -25.29 -1.86 -19.06
C ARG A 558 -24.90 -1.68 -20.53
N MET A 559 -24.20 -2.66 -21.11
CA MET A 559 -23.68 -2.58 -22.47
C MET A 559 -24.80 -2.56 -23.53
N VAL A 560 -25.91 -3.23 -23.31
CA VAL A 560 -27.05 -3.22 -24.25
C VAL A 560 -27.61 -1.81 -24.47
N PHE A 561 -27.51 -0.89 -23.48
CA PHE A 561 -27.87 0.53 -23.66
C PHE A 561 -26.91 1.31 -24.57
N LEU A 562 -25.71 0.78 -24.80
CA LEU A 562 -24.69 1.45 -25.63
C LEU A 562 -24.80 1.04 -27.11
N MET A 563 -25.57 -0.01 -27.43
CA MET A 563 -25.71 -0.55 -28.77
C MET A 563 -26.61 0.32 -29.62
N THR A 564 -26.38 0.29 -30.94
CA THR A 564 -27.31 0.86 -31.93
C THR A 564 -28.55 0.00 -32.05
N PRO A 565 -29.71 0.58 -32.47
CA PRO A 565 -30.94 -0.20 -32.69
C PRO A 565 -30.75 -1.40 -33.62
N GLN A 566 -29.96 -1.24 -34.67
CA GLN A 566 -29.67 -2.32 -35.64
C GLN A 566 -28.92 -3.48 -34.95
N HIS A 567 -27.88 -3.19 -34.17
CA HIS A 567 -27.10 -4.19 -33.47
C HIS A 567 -27.90 -4.87 -32.34
N GLN A 568 -28.87 -4.15 -31.73
CA GLN A 568 -29.81 -4.77 -30.81
C GLN A 568 -30.74 -5.79 -31.48
N MET A 569 -31.14 -5.57 -32.76
CA MET A 569 -31.86 -6.59 -33.54
C MET A 569 -30.97 -7.77 -33.88
N GLU A 570 -29.70 -7.56 -34.16
CA GLU A 570 -28.73 -8.64 -34.36
C GLU A 570 -28.53 -9.48 -33.07
N LEU A 571 -28.51 -8.86 -31.90
CA LEU A 571 -28.48 -9.57 -30.62
C LEU A 571 -29.71 -10.49 -30.45
N VAL A 572 -30.92 -10.00 -30.81
CA VAL A 572 -32.15 -10.80 -30.78
C VAL A 572 -32.06 -11.96 -31.76
N ALA A 573 -31.46 -11.78 -32.92
CA ALA A 573 -31.29 -12.84 -33.93
C ALA A 573 -30.29 -13.92 -33.48
N HIS A 574 -29.19 -13.52 -32.78
CA HIS A 574 -28.21 -14.46 -32.24
C HIS A 574 -28.72 -15.24 -31.02
N PHE A 575 -29.58 -14.64 -30.20
CA PHE A 575 -30.17 -15.23 -29.00
C PHE A 575 -31.70 -15.14 -29.05
N PRO A 576 -32.39 -15.87 -29.94
CA PRO A 576 -33.86 -15.80 -30.04
C PRO A 576 -34.56 -16.06 -28.69
N PRO A 577 -35.45 -15.17 -28.22
CA PRO A 577 -36.16 -15.36 -26.94
C PRO A 577 -37.15 -16.56 -26.94
N SER A 578 -37.51 -17.03 -28.12
CA SER A 578 -38.36 -18.24 -28.31
C SER A 578 -37.64 -19.55 -27.93
N GLU A 579 -36.31 -19.52 -27.75
CA GLU A 579 -35.51 -20.69 -27.39
C GLU A 579 -35.16 -20.65 -25.90
N VAL A 580 -35.52 -21.70 -25.15
CA VAL A 580 -35.30 -21.82 -23.71
C VAL A 580 -33.82 -21.67 -23.32
N GLU A 581 -32.89 -22.16 -24.14
CA GLU A 581 -31.46 -22.11 -23.89
C GLU A 581 -30.87 -20.68 -23.89
N ASN A 582 -31.60 -19.71 -24.45
CA ASN A 582 -31.20 -18.30 -24.47
C ASN A 582 -31.76 -17.49 -23.29
N HIS A 583 -32.66 -18.04 -22.49
CA HIS A 583 -33.24 -17.34 -21.35
C HIS A 583 -32.25 -16.90 -20.27
N PRO A 584 -31.11 -17.62 -20.01
CA PRO A 584 -30.05 -17.12 -19.14
C PRO A 584 -29.50 -15.76 -19.55
N VAL A 585 -29.49 -15.42 -20.83
CA VAL A 585 -29.09 -14.10 -21.36
C VAL A 585 -30.17 -13.06 -21.09
N TRP A 586 -31.42 -13.37 -21.46
CA TRP A 586 -32.58 -12.44 -21.40
C TRP A 586 -32.93 -12.03 -19.97
N ARG A 587 -32.70 -12.85 -18.95
CA ARG A 587 -32.92 -12.47 -17.54
C ARG A 587 -32.07 -11.27 -17.09
N HIS A 588 -30.93 -11.02 -17.75
CA HIS A 588 -30.02 -9.91 -17.42
C HIS A 588 -30.23 -8.66 -18.28
N ILE A 589 -31.01 -8.74 -19.36
CA ILE A 589 -31.25 -7.59 -20.26
C ILE A 589 -32.45 -6.77 -19.74
N LEU A 590 -32.23 -5.47 -19.56
CA LEU A 590 -33.32 -4.53 -19.33
C LEU A 590 -34.02 -4.23 -20.64
N LEU A 591 -35.24 -4.75 -20.84
CA LEU A 591 -35.96 -4.60 -22.10
C LEU A 591 -36.25 -3.15 -22.50
N ARG A 592 -36.24 -2.21 -21.53
CA ARG A 592 -36.34 -0.77 -21.80
C ARG A 592 -35.15 -0.20 -22.58
N ALA A 593 -34.05 -0.94 -22.70
CA ALA A 593 -32.88 -0.54 -23.52
C ALA A 593 -33.17 -0.76 -25.02
N LEU A 594 -34.13 -1.62 -25.34
CA LEU A 594 -34.50 -1.95 -26.72
C LEU A 594 -35.49 -0.91 -27.28
N PRO A 595 -35.48 -0.69 -28.60
CA PRO A 595 -36.53 0.06 -29.28
C PRO A 595 -37.92 -0.53 -29.03
N GLN A 596 -38.97 0.29 -29.07
CA GLN A 596 -40.30 -0.12 -28.65
C GLN A 596 -40.81 -1.36 -29.40
N ASP A 597 -40.63 -1.43 -30.70
CA ASP A 597 -41.11 -2.56 -31.52
C ASP A 597 -40.33 -3.82 -31.23
N THR A 598 -39.00 -3.74 -31.11
CA THR A 598 -38.12 -4.85 -30.76
C THR A 598 -38.44 -5.36 -29.37
N ARG A 599 -38.64 -4.45 -28.41
CA ARG A 599 -39.02 -4.78 -27.03
C ARG A 599 -40.32 -5.54 -26.98
N HIS A 600 -41.38 -5.04 -27.62
CA HIS A 600 -42.68 -5.70 -27.63
C HIS A 600 -42.61 -7.09 -28.24
N ARG A 601 -41.84 -7.26 -29.32
CA ARG A 601 -41.60 -8.57 -29.92
C ARG A 601 -40.91 -9.53 -28.95
N VAL A 602 -39.85 -9.10 -28.28
CA VAL A 602 -39.12 -9.91 -27.29
C VAL A 602 -40.02 -10.28 -26.10
N GLU A 603 -40.82 -9.33 -25.60
CA GLU A 603 -41.78 -9.57 -24.52
C GLU A 603 -42.79 -10.69 -24.91
N MET A 604 -43.36 -10.59 -26.12
CA MET A 604 -44.29 -11.57 -26.60
C MET A 604 -43.65 -12.94 -26.84
N ASP A 605 -42.44 -12.98 -27.39
CA ASP A 605 -41.72 -14.23 -27.62
C ASP A 605 -41.35 -14.93 -26.28
N VAL A 606 -40.96 -14.20 -25.24
CA VAL A 606 -40.70 -14.73 -23.89
C VAL A 606 -42.00 -15.31 -23.29
N ILE A 607 -43.11 -14.59 -23.38
CA ILE A 607 -44.41 -15.02 -22.88
C ILE A 607 -44.90 -16.27 -23.64
N ALA A 608 -44.77 -16.30 -24.97
CA ALA A 608 -45.13 -17.45 -25.78
C ALA A 608 -44.27 -18.68 -25.44
N CYS A 609 -42.97 -18.49 -25.22
CA CYS A 609 -42.06 -19.55 -24.78
C CYS A 609 -42.45 -20.08 -23.39
N ALA A 610 -42.78 -19.20 -22.44
CA ALA A 610 -43.24 -19.58 -21.11
C ALA A 610 -44.55 -20.37 -21.15
N GLN A 611 -45.50 -19.96 -21.98
CA GLN A 611 -46.76 -20.67 -22.19
C GLN A 611 -46.56 -22.08 -22.82
N LYS A 612 -45.64 -22.19 -23.78
CA LYS A 612 -45.26 -23.47 -24.40
C LYS A 612 -44.64 -24.40 -23.38
N VAL A 613 -43.63 -23.96 -22.65
CA VAL A 613 -42.96 -24.78 -21.62
C VAL A 613 -43.95 -25.22 -20.54
N LEU A 614 -44.87 -24.34 -20.14
CA LEU A 614 -45.94 -24.71 -19.21
C LEU A 614 -46.86 -25.80 -19.79
N THR A 615 -47.24 -25.67 -21.05
CA THR A 615 -48.09 -26.68 -21.72
C THR A 615 -47.39 -28.04 -21.86
N ASP A 616 -46.07 -28.00 -22.21
CA ASP A 616 -45.25 -29.21 -22.30
C ASP A 616 -45.08 -29.87 -20.93
N TRP A 617 -44.93 -29.08 -19.86
CA TRP A 617 -44.87 -29.59 -18.49
C TRP A 617 -46.20 -30.21 -18.04
N GLN A 618 -47.35 -29.60 -18.39
CA GLN A 618 -48.67 -30.09 -18.11
C GLN A 618 -48.95 -31.41 -18.84
N THR A 619 -48.67 -31.46 -20.14
CA THR A 619 -48.87 -32.66 -20.96
C THR A 619 -47.89 -33.79 -20.61
N GLY A 620 -46.70 -33.46 -20.14
CA GLY A 620 -45.71 -34.39 -19.62
C GLY A 620 -46.00 -34.97 -18.24
N GLY A 621 -47.14 -34.60 -17.62
CA GLY A 621 -47.53 -35.06 -16.27
C GLY A 621 -46.75 -34.43 -15.13
N TYR A 622 -46.27 -33.19 -15.29
CA TYR A 622 -45.57 -32.40 -14.26
C TYR A 622 -44.29 -33.05 -13.77
N LYS A 623 -43.49 -33.65 -14.68
CA LYS A 623 -42.21 -34.31 -14.35
C LYS A 623 -41.20 -33.32 -13.79
N LEU A 624 -40.55 -33.69 -12.67
CA LEU A 624 -39.53 -32.87 -12.00
C LEU A 624 -38.32 -32.56 -12.89
N GLY A 625 -37.96 -33.43 -13.83
CA GLY A 625 -36.86 -33.17 -14.77
C GLY A 625 -37.10 -32.02 -15.77
N GLN A 626 -38.29 -31.42 -15.80
CA GLN A 626 -38.61 -30.23 -16.64
C GLN A 626 -38.66 -28.93 -15.83
N VAL A 627 -38.48 -28.99 -14.51
CA VAL A 627 -38.56 -27.83 -13.61
C VAL A 627 -37.46 -26.78 -13.92
N ASP A 628 -36.28 -27.21 -14.29
CA ASP A 628 -35.18 -26.29 -14.65
C ASP A 628 -35.53 -25.44 -15.88
N LYS A 629 -36.16 -26.03 -16.89
CA LYS A 629 -36.66 -25.29 -18.06
C LYS A 629 -37.73 -24.28 -17.66
N MET A 630 -38.65 -24.67 -16.76
CA MET A 630 -39.67 -23.80 -16.23
C MET A 630 -39.02 -22.62 -15.45
N ASN A 631 -38.09 -22.89 -14.59
CA ASN A 631 -37.40 -21.85 -13.82
C ASN A 631 -36.62 -20.86 -14.72
N ALA A 632 -35.99 -21.35 -15.80
CA ALA A 632 -35.30 -20.47 -16.77
C ALA A 632 -36.26 -19.50 -17.46
N VAL A 633 -37.43 -19.95 -17.90
CA VAL A 633 -38.43 -19.08 -18.52
C VAL A 633 -39.11 -18.15 -17.51
N LEU A 634 -39.37 -18.60 -16.27
CA LEU A 634 -39.87 -17.74 -15.19
C LEU A 634 -38.93 -16.59 -14.84
N LEU A 635 -37.63 -16.84 -14.84
CA LEU A 635 -36.62 -15.77 -14.65
C LEU A 635 -36.73 -14.69 -15.74
N SER A 636 -36.89 -15.09 -16.99
CA SER A 636 -37.05 -14.15 -18.09
C SER A 636 -38.40 -13.43 -18.04
N LEU A 637 -39.46 -14.15 -17.65
CA LEU A 637 -40.77 -13.56 -17.42
C LEU A 637 -40.74 -12.51 -16.29
N LEU A 638 -39.99 -12.78 -15.23
CA LEU A 638 -39.76 -11.81 -14.15
C LEU A 638 -39.05 -10.56 -14.68
N ALA A 639 -38.04 -10.69 -15.58
CA ALA A 639 -37.40 -9.55 -16.23
C ALA A 639 -38.37 -8.75 -17.12
N VAL A 640 -39.27 -9.42 -17.85
CA VAL A 640 -40.34 -8.78 -18.63
C VAL A 640 -41.24 -7.96 -17.73
N VAL A 641 -41.73 -8.53 -16.65
CA VAL A 641 -42.71 -7.92 -15.75
C VAL A 641 -42.07 -6.74 -14.96
N ARG A 642 -40.85 -6.87 -14.48
CA ARG A 642 -40.10 -5.81 -13.77
C ARG A 642 -39.66 -4.67 -14.70
N GLY A 643 -39.43 -4.94 -15.96
CA GLY A 643 -38.91 -3.98 -16.93
C GLY A 643 -39.90 -2.90 -17.42
N GLN A 644 -41.17 -3.00 -17.04
CA GLN A 644 -42.22 -2.19 -17.60
C GLN A 644 -42.60 -1.00 -16.70
N SER A 645 -42.42 0.22 -17.21
CA SER A 645 -42.99 1.43 -16.58
C SER A 645 -44.51 1.54 -16.80
N SER A 646 -45.04 0.88 -17.84
CA SER A 646 -46.48 0.82 -18.22
C SER A 646 -46.67 -0.43 -19.06
N PRO A 647 -46.98 -1.56 -18.45
CA PRO A 647 -47.18 -2.83 -19.19
C PRO A 647 -48.42 -2.74 -20.09
N GLY A 648 -48.29 -3.24 -21.32
CA GLY A 648 -49.43 -3.44 -22.19
C GLY A 648 -50.39 -4.45 -21.51
N GLU A 649 -51.71 -4.12 -21.51
CA GLU A 649 -52.72 -4.95 -20.83
C GLU A 649 -52.62 -6.42 -21.22
N GLN A 650 -52.29 -6.73 -22.46
CA GLN A 650 -52.16 -8.06 -22.99
C GLN A 650 -51.02 -8.87 -22.39
N CYS A 651 -49.83 -8.20 -22.19
CA CYS A 651 -48.67 -8.82 -21.56
C CYS A 651 -48.96 -9.18 -20.10
N VAL A 652 -49.59 -8.25 -19.35
CA VAL A 652 -50.00 -8.46 -17.96
C VAL A 652 -50.98 -9.61 -17.86
N ALA A 653 -52.04 -9.60 -18.65
CA ALA A 653 -53.05 -10.64 -18.62
C ALA A 653 -52.49 -12.05 -18.94
N SER A 654 -51.60 -12.12 -19.93
CA SER A 654 -50.94 -13.38 -20.28
C SER A 654 -49.97 -13.87 -19.17
N SER A 655 -49.19 -12.96 -18.58
CA SER A 655 -48.31 -13.31 -17.46
C SER A 655 -49.10 -13.77 -16.22
N VAL A 656 -50.18 -13.07 -15.87
CA VAL A 656 -51.07 -13.45 -14.76
C VAL A 656 -51.64 -14.86 -15.01
N ARG A 657 -52.08 -15.13 -16.22
CA ARG A 657 -52.66 -16.47 -16.56
C ARG A 657 -51.62 -17.58 -16.38
N ILE A 658 -50.35 -17.38 -16.83
CA ILE A 658 -49.27 -18.35 -16.66
C ILE A 658 -49.01 -18.60 -15.17
N VAL A 659 -48.84 -17.53 -14.40
CA VAL A 659 -48.56 -17.59 -12.97
C VAL A 659 -49.71 -18.28 -12.20
N THR A 660 -50.93 -17.92 -12.50
CA THR A 660 -52.13 -18.52 -11.90
C THR A 660 -52.19 -20.04 -12.16
N GLN A 661 -51.95 -20.46 -13.41
CA GLN A 661 -51.98 -21.89 -13.75
C GLN A 661 -50.91 -22.68 -12.99
N ILE A 662 -49.74 -22.10 -12.74
CA ILE A 662 -48.68 -22.78 -11.97
C ILE A 662 -49.08 -22.82 -10.48
N TRP A 663 -49.58 -21.69 -9.91
CA TRP A 663 -50.03 -21.67 -8.51
C TRP A 663 -51.10 -22.69 -8.17
N LEU A 664 -52.06 -22.88 -9.06
CA LEU A 664 -53.12 -23.85 -8.89
C LEU A 664 -52.62 -25.32 -8.87
N ARG A 665 -51.39 -25.55 -9.27
CA ARG A 665 -50.74 -26.87 -9.28
C ARG A 665 -49.70 -27.07 -8.18
N MET A 666 -49.26 -26.00 -7.56
CA MET A 666 -48.33 -26.07 -6.41
C MET A 666 -49.10 -26.51 -5.16
N SER A 667 -48.66 -27.56 -4.50
CA SER A 667 -49.23 -27.99 -3.22
C SER A 667 -48.19 -27.92 -2.10
N PRO A 668 -48.58 -27.63 -0.85
CA PRO A 668 -47.72 -27.67 0.30
C PRO A 668 -46.94 -28.97 0.48
N GLU A 669 -47.58 -30.10 0.20
CA GLU A 669 -47.01 -31.44 0.32
C GLU A 669 -45.89 -31.68 -0.72
N GLN A 670 -46.07 -31.17 -1.94
CA GLN A 670 -45.05 -31.28 -2.98
C GLN A 670 -43.80 -30.47 -2.64
N LEU A 671 -43.96 -29.29 -2.06
CA LEU A 671 -42.86 -28.45 -1.60
C LEU A 671 -42.03 -29.12 -0.48
N GLN A 672 -42.72 -29.85 0.40
CA GLN A 672 -42.08 -30.60 1.48
C GLN A 672 -41.25 -31.79 0.96
N THR A 673 -41.73 -32.47 -0.08
CA THR A 673 -41.08 -33.66 -0.63
C THR A 673 -40.00 -33.35 -1.68
N HIS A 674 -40.11 -32.21 -2.35
CA HIS A 674 -39.23 -31.86 -3.48
C HIS A 674 -38.58 -30.48 -3.35
N PRO A 675 -37.39 -30.37 -2.74
CA PRO A 675 -36.69 -29.09 -2.57
C PRO A 675 -36.42 -28.32 -3.87
N VAL A 676 -36.34 -29.01 -5.02
CA VAL A 676 -36.17 -28.41 -6.35
C VAL A 676 -37.29 -27.40 -6.68
N LEU A 677 -38.50 -27.56 -6.12
CA LEU A 677 -39.60 -26.64 -6.30
C LEU A 677 -39.49 -25.34 -5.49
N GLN A 678 -38.55 -25.25 -4.56
CA GLN A 678 -38.29 -23.99 -3.80
C GLN A 678 -37.87 -22.84 -4.72
N CYS A 679 -37.02 -23.11 -5.72
CA CYS A 679 -36.64 -22.12 -6.72
C CYS A 679 -37.85 -21.65 -7.55
N THR A 680 -38.73 -22.58 -7.96
CA THR A 680 -39.96 -22.23 -8.66
C THR A 680 -40.88 -21.39 -7.79
N LEU A 681 -41.04 -21.72 -6.50
CA LEU A 681 -41.81 -20.97 -5.53
C LEU A 681 -41.24 -19.54 -5.37
N GLN A 682 -39.92 -19.41 -5.23
CA GLN A 682 -39.23 -18.10 -5.14
C GLN A 682 -39.58 -17.21 -6.35
N LEU A 683 -39.50 -17.77 -7.56
CA LEU A 683 -39.76 -17.01 -8.79
C LEU A 683 -41.25 -16.61 -8.90
N LEU A 684 -42.14 -17.52 -8.56
CA LEU A 684 -43.60 -17.25 -8.55
C LEU A 684 -43.94 -16.12 -7.56
N LEU A 685 -43.36 -16.14 -6.36
CA LEU A 685 -43.54 -15.07 -5.36
C LEU A 685 -43.04 -13.74 -5.88
N SER A 686 -41.81 -13.69 -6.46
CA SER A 686 -41.26 -12.46 -7.02
C SER A 686 -42.06 -11.90 -8.18
N ILE A 687 -42.59 -12.76 -9.08
CA ILE A 687 -43.44 -12.31 -10.17
C ILE A 687 -44.81 -11.86 -9.62
N SER A 688 -45.36 -12.60 -8.66
CA SER A 688 -46.63 -12.27 -8.02
C SER A 688 -46.57 -10.95 -7.24
N ALA A 689 -45.44 -10.63 -6.62
CA ALA A 689 -45.21 -9.34 -5.94
C ALA A 689 -45.40 -8.14 -6.90
N VAL A 690 -44.93 -8.26 -8.14
CA VAL A 690 -45.05 -7.22 -9.18
C VAL A 690 -46.49 -7.16 -9.73
N LEU A 691 -47.08 -8.30 -9.94
CA LEU A 691 -48.43 -8.43 -10.53
C LEU A 691 -49.56 -8.43 -9.50
N VAL A 692 -49.29 -8.15 -8.23
CA VAL A 692 -50.17 -8.33 -7.10
C VAL A 692 -51.58 -7.75 -7.27
N LYS A 693 -51.69 -6.61 -7.94
CA LYS A 693 -53.01 -5.95 -8.21
C LYS A 693 -53.92 -6.70 -9.18
N ASN A 694 -53.36 -7.64 -9.96
CA ASN A 694 -54.06 -8.37 -11.00
C ASN A 694 -54.24 -9.85 -10.62
N ILE A 695 -53.80 -10.29 -9.43
CA ILE A 695 -53.88 -11.66 -8.94
C ILE A 695 -55.19 -11.84 -8.14
N GLU A 696 -55.86 -12.93 -8.42
CA GLU A 696 -57.10 -13.26 -7.72
C GLU A 696 -56.88 -13.67 -6.25
N PRO A 697 -57.81 -13.37 -5.32
CA PRO A 697 -57.69 -13.71 -3.90
C PRO A 697 -57.43 -15.19 -3.63
N GLN A 698 -57.99 -16.07 -4.47
CA GLN A 698 -57.81 -17.54 -4.34
C GLN A 698 -56.34 -17.93 -4.55
N VAL A 699 -55.67 -17.30 -5.51
CA VAL A 699 -54.25 -17.52 -5.79
C VAL A 699 -53.38 -16.96 -4.65
N ILE A 700 -53.72 -15.80 -4.09
CA ILE A 700 -53.06 -15.23 -2.91
C ILE A 700 -53.19 -16.21 -1.72
N SER A 701 -54.37 -16.76 -1.48
CA SER A 701 -54.57 -17.77 -0.43
C SER A 701 -53.71 -19.01 -0.63
N GLN A 702 -53.62 -19.51 -1.88
CA GLN A 702 -52.76 -20.66 -2.22
C GLN A 702 -51.27 -20.34 -2.04
N ALA A 703 -50.84 -19.15 -2.43
CA ALA A 703 -49.47 -18.68 -2.24
C ALA A 703 -49.06 -18.61 -0.75
N LEU A 704 -49.94 -18.10 0.10
CA LEU A 704 -49.72 -18.02 1.55
C LEU A 704 -49.69 -19.42 2.19
N LEU A 705 -50.52 -20.38 1.69
CA LEU A 705 -50.48 -21.78 2.11
C LEU A 705 -49.13 -22.47 1.81
N CYS A 706 -48.66 -22.27 0.59
CA CYS A 706 -47.37 -22.81 0.17
C CYS A 706 -46.18 -22.15 0.94
N LEU A 707 -46.28 -20.85 1.22
CA LEU A 707 -45.32 -20.12 2.02
C LEU A 707 -45.24 -20.61 3.47
N ASP A 708 -46.39 -20.80 4.11
CA ASP A 708 -46.50 -21.31 5.47
C ASP A 708 -45.79 -22.66 5.62
N ALA A 709 -46.05 -23.59 4.65
CA ALA A 709 -45.40 -24.87 4.59
C ALA A 709 -43.84 -24.75 4.38
N ALA A 710 -43.39 -23.83 3.54
CA ALA A 710 -41.97 -23.64 3.25
C ALA A 710 -41.22 -23.03 4.44
N VAL A 711 -41.78 -21.99 5.06
CA VAL A 711 -41.17 -21.30 6.20
C VAL A 711 -41.07 -22.21 7.43
N SER A 712 -42.10 -23.07 7.65
CA SER A 712 -42.09 -24.04 8.75
C SER A 712 -40.96 -25.09 8.65
N GLN A 713 -40.34 -25.29 7.49
CA GLN A 713 -39.28 -26.27 7.24
C GLN A 713 -37.89 -25.73 7.10
N LYS A 714 -37.61 -24.44 7.48
CA LYS A 714 -36.32 -23.77 7.22
C LYS A 714 -35.92 -23.81 5.73
N CYS A 715 -36.62 -23.02 4.92
CA CYS A 715 -36.28 -22.82 3.52
C CYS A 715 -35.02 -21.93 3.33
N GLU A 716 -34.53 -21.89 2.10
CA GLU A 716 -33.38 -21.05 1.74
C GLU A 716 -33.64 -19.54 1.97
N ASP A 717 -32.62 -18.77 2.35
CA ASP A 717 -32.71 -17.33 2.61
C ASP A 717 -33.29 -16.56 1.40
N GLN A 718 -32.94 -16.97 0.17
CA GLN A 718 -33.47 -16.35 -1.05
C GLN A 718 -34.99 -16.50 -1.20
N LEU A 719 -35.51 -17.63 -0.81
CA LEU A 719 -36.96 -17.85 -0.80
C LEU A 719 -37.64 -16.97 0.26
N GLN A 720 -37.03 -16.83 1.45
CA GLN A 720 -37.55 -15.94 2.49
C GLN A 720 -37.55 -14.49 2.06
N LEU A 721 -36.51 -14.03 1.35
CA LEU A 721 -36.46 -12.68 0.78
C LEU A 721 -37.55 -12.44 -0.26
N ALA A 722 -37.79 -13.40 -1.15
CA ALA A 722 -38.90 -13.31 -2.12
C ALA A 722 -40.27 -13.33 -1.43
N ALA A 723 -40.40 -14.10 -0.33
CA ALA A 723 -41.60 -14.11 0.49
C ALA A 723 -41.85 -12.74 1.10
N LEU A 724 -40.84 -12.09 1.68
CA LEU A 724 -40.95 -10.74 2.26
C LEU A 724 -41.33 -9.69 1.21
N GLU A 725 -40.78 -9.76 -0.01
CA GLU A 725 -41.14 -8.91 -1.13
C GLU A 725 -42.65 -9.08 -1.48
N PHE A 726 -43.11 -10.32 -1.55
CA PHE A 726 -44.50 -10.63 -1.84
C PHE A 726 -45.45 -10.18 -0.70
N LEU A 727 -45.13 -10.50 0.56
CA LEU A 727 -45.94 -10.09 1.71
C LEU A 727 -46.06 -8.56 1.82
N SER A 728 -44.98 -7.84 1.59
CA SER A 728 -45.00 -6.38 1.56
C SER A 728 -45.91 -5.82 0.48
N SER A 729 -45.92 -6.46 -0.71
CA SER A 729 -46.73 -6.04 -1.84
C SER A 729 -48.27 -6.19 -1.59
N LEU A 730 -48.65 -7.12 -0.70
CA LEU A 730 -50.05 -7.33 -0.34
C LEU A 730 -50.70 -6.16 0.39
N GLY A 731 -49.90 -5.27 0.99
CA GLY A 731 -50.41 -4.03 1.57
C GLY A 731 -51.15 -3.14 0.57
N LYS A 732 -50.86 -3.29 -0.74
CA LYS A 732 -51.46 -2.51 -1.83
C LYS A 732 -52.77 -3.11 -2.37
N VAL A 733 -53.21 -4.23 -1.80
CA VAL A 733 -54.36 -4.99 -2.30
C VAL A 733 -55.48 -4.96 -1.26
N PHE A 734 -56.67 -4.70 -1.74
CA PHE A 734 -57.90 -4.88 -0.93
C PHE A 734 -58.32 -6.35 -0.95
N VAL A 735 -58.42 -6.96 0.21
CA VAL A 735 -58.90 -8.36 0.37
C VAL A 735 -60.41 -8.38 0.56
N PRO A 736 -61.19 -9.05 -0.32
CA PRO A 736 -62.63 -9.16 -0.17
C PRO A 736 -63.01 -9.86 1.14
N SER A 737 -64.17 -9.50 1.71
CA SER A 737 -64.68 -10.01 3.00
C SER A 737 -64.70 -11.53 3.09
N ASP A 738 -65.09 -12.18 1.98
CA ASP A 738 -65.21 -13.64 1.90
C ASP A 738 -63.87 -14.40 2.07
N SER A 739 -62.74 -13.72 1.75
CA SER A 739 -61.37 -14.27 1.80
C SER A 739 -60.55 -13.76 2.98
N GLN A 740 -61.04 -12.77 3.72
CA GLN A 740 -60.28 -12.10 4.80
C GLN A 740 -59.86 -13.10 5.90
N SER A 741 -60.79 -13.95 6.36
CA SER A 741 -60.53 -14.91 7.43
C SER A 741 -59.38 -15.88 7.13
N GLN A 742 -59.15 -16.20 5.85
CA GLN A 742 -58.07 -17.12 5.43
C GLN A 742 -56.78 -16.39 5.13
N ILE A 743 -56.84 -15.21 4.49
CA ILE A 743 -55.66 -14.47 4.04
C ILE A 743 -55.03 -13.71 5.18
N LEU A 744 -55.81 -12.91 5.96
CA LEU A 744 -55.26 -12.01 6.96
C LEU A 744 -54.64 -12.73 8.14
N LEU A 745 -55.24 -13.85 8.59
CA LEU A 745 -54.68 -14.63 9.71
C LEU A 745 -53.31 -15.26 9.33
N ARG A 746 -53.18 -15.78 8.12
CA ARG A 746 -51.92 -16.37 7.66
C ARG A 746 -50.85 -15.31 7.42
N LEU A 747 -51.26 -14.16 6.89
CA LEU A 747 -50.38 -13.03 6.68
C LEU A 747 -49.81 -12.53 8.02
N SER A 748 -50.63 -12.41 9.06
CA SER A 748 -50.18 -12.06 10.40
C SER A 748 -49.21 -13.08 10.99
N SER A 749 -49.52 -14.37 10.84
CA SER A 749 -48.67 -15.47 11.32
C SER A 749 -47.30 -15.47 10.63
N LEU A 750 -47.27 -15.32 9.29
CA LEU A 750 -46.02 -15.28 8.52
C LEU A 750 -45.14 -14.10 8.88
N PHE A 751 -45.72 -12.90 9.03
CA PHE A 751 -44.96 -11.74 9.51
C PHE A 751 -44.40 -11.96 10.91
N GLY A 752 -45.21 -12.55 11.82
CA GLY A 752 -44.75 -12.87 13.15
C GLY A 752 -43.53 -13.79 13.17
N VAL A 753 -43.52 -14.85 12.37
CA VAL A 753 -42.42 -15.80 12.25
C VAL A 753 -41.18 -15.15 11.60
N LEU A 754 -41.37 -14.40 10.52
CA LEU A 754 -40.22 -13.76 9.79
C LEU A 754 -39.60 -12.60 10.57
N LEU A 755 -40.40 -11.83 11.35
CA LEU A 755 -39.90 -10.79 12.24
C LEU A 755 -39.13 -11.36 13.45
N ALA A 756 -39.36 -12.60 13.83
CA ALA A 756 -38.67 -13.30 14.89
C ALA A 756 -37.38 -14.01 14.43
N ASP A 757 -37.06 -13.97 13.15
CA ASP A 757 -35.87 -14.65 12.61
C ASP A 757 -34.57 -14.14 13.23
N ARG A 758 -33.61 -15.04 13.47
CA ARG A 758 -32.33 -14.75 14.10
C ARG A 758 -31.26 -14.27 13.12
N CYS A 759 -31.42 -14.55 11.84
CA CYS A 759 -30.53 -14.06 10.78
C CYS A 759 -30.69 -12.55 10.65
N TRP A 760 -29.62 -11.80 10.89
CA TRP A 760 -29.66 -10.33 10.88
C TRP A 760 -30.15 -9.76 9.53
N LEU A 761 -29.78 -10.41 8.42
CA LEU A 761 -30.19 -10.00 7.07
C LEU A 761 -31.70 -10.18 6.87
N LEU A 762 -32.21 -11.36 7.18
CA LEU A 762 -33.64 -11.67 7.07
C LEU A 762 -34.47 -10.80 8.02
N HIS A 763 -33.98 -10.61 9.24
CA HIS A 763 -34.64 -9.76 10.22
C HIS A 763 -34.74 -8.29 9.74
N GLN A 764 -33.65 -7.74 9.16
CA GLN A 764 -33.63 -6.39 8.61
C GLN A 764 -34.64 -6.26 7.47
N HIS A 765 -34.62 -7.21 6.52
CA HIS A 765 -35.59 -7.23 5.42
C HIS A 765 -37.03 -7.45 5.86
N ALA A 766 -37.26 -8.23 6.93
CA ALA A 766 -38.59 -8.40 7.53
C ALA A 766 -39.12 -7.09 8.11
N LEU A 767 -38.26 -6.32 8.81
CA LEU A 767 -38.63 -5.00 9.32
C LEU A 767 -38.98 -4.03 8.17
N GLU A 768 -38.19 -4.02 7.09
CA GLU A 768 -38.47 -3.19 5.90
C GLU A 768 -39.75 -3.60 5.21
N ALA A 769 -39.96 -4.90 5.01
CA ALA A 769 -41.19 -5.45 4.36
C ALA A 769 -42.43 -5.17 5.19
N PHE A 770 -42.36 -5.35 6.50
CA PHE A 770 -43.48 -5.09 7.43
C PHE A 770 -43.81 -3.58 7.46
N SER A 771 -42.82 -2.72 7.53
CA SER A 771 -43.01 -1.25 7.45
C SER A 771 -43.71 -0.89 6.13
N GLY A 772 -43.19 -1.37 4.99
CA GLY A 772 -43.81 -1.15 3.67
C GLY A 772 -45.24 -1.67 3.54
N PHE A 773 -45.52 -2.81 4.18
CA PHE A 773 -46.89 -3.32 4.28
C PHE A 773 -47.78 -2.40 5.13
N ALA A 774 -47.33 -2.03 6.32
CA ALA A 774 -48.06 -1.23 7.28
C ALA A 774 -48.41 0.18 6.72
N GLU A 775 -47.52 0.78 5.94
CA GLU A 775 -47.75 2.06 5.29
C GLU A 775 -48.86 2.04 4.19
N ASN A 776 -49.08 0.88 3.59
CA ASN A 776 -49.98 0.77 2.43
C ASN A 776 -51.26 -0.01 2.71
N THR A 777 -51.35 -0.69 3.86
CA THR A 777 -52.52 -1.60 4.12
C THR A 777 -53.75 -0.85 4.63
N ASN A 778 -54.93 -1.35 4.25
CA ASN A 778 -56.21 -1.01 4.84
C ASN A 778 -56.64 -2.00 5.95
N HIS A 779 -55.82 -2.99 6.26
CA HIS A 779 -56.08 -4.06 7.24
C HIS A 779 -55.19 -3.92 8.49
N GLU A 780 -55.55 -2.94 9.36
CA GLU A 780 -54.77 -2.61 10.58
C GLU A 780 -54.69 -3.78 11.58
N GLU A 781 -55.67 -4.71 11.53
CA GLU A 781 -55.71 -5.92 12.35
C GLU A 781 -54.48 -6.84 12.10
N VAL A 782 -53.94 -6.86 10.87
CA VAL A 782 -52.75 -7.63 10.57
C VAL A 782 -51.54 -7.10 11.33
N ILE A 783 -51.42 -5.77 11.43
CA ILE A 783 -50.30 -5.13 12.14
C ILE A 783 -50.31 -5.52 13.62
N SER A 784 -51.50 -5.42 14.26
CA SER A 784 -51.65 -5.75 15.67
C SER A 784 -51.39 -7.23 15.96
N GLN A 785 -51.94 -8.12 15.10
CA GLN A 785 -51.78 -9.56 15.23
C GLN A 785 -50.36 -10.07 14.92
N SER A 786 -49.61 -9.40 14.06
CA SER A 786 -48.21 -9.76 13.77
C SER A 786 -47.25 -9.42 14.91
N LEU A 787 -47.62 -8.50 15.79
CA LEU A 787 -46.77 -7.98 16.90
C LEU A 787 -47.22 -8.52 18.28
N CYS A 788 -47.64 -9.79 18.35
CA CYS A 788 -48.13 -10.39 19.59
C CYS A 788 -47.03 -10.56 20.67
N GLU A 789 -45.78 -10.72 20.26
CA GLU A 789 -44.62 -10.85 21.14
C GLU A 789 -44.02 -9.46 21.49
N GLU A 790 -43.86 -9.15 22.78
CA GLU A 790 -43.30 -7.87 23.22
C GLU A 790 -41.88 -7.63 22.73
N GLU A 791 -41.06 -8.68 22.54
CA GLU A 791 -39.73 -8.56 21.98
C GLU A 791 -39.76 -8.08 20.51
N THR A 792 -40.61 -8.73 19.70
CA THR A 792 -40.79 -8.38 18.28
C THR A 792 -41.33 -6.97 18.15
N LYS A 793 -42.32 -6.61 18.98
CA LYS A 793 -42.88 -5.25 19.04
C LYS A 793 -41.85 -4.20 19.37
N THR A 794 -40.98 -4.47 20.37
CA THR A 794 -39.89 -3.58 20.76
C THR A 794 -38.89 -3.37 19.61
N LYS A 795 -38.56 -4.45 18.88
CA LYS A 795 -37.64 -4.37 17.73
C LYS A 795 -38.24 -3.52 16.60
N VAL A 796 -39.52 -3.70 16.29
CA VAL A 796 -40.22 -2.88 15.25
C VAL A 796 -40.29 -1.41 15.67
N VAL A 797 -40.68 -1.10 16.91
CA VAL A 797 -40.73 0.27 17.42
C VAL A 797 -39.34 0.93 17.39
N ASN A 798 -38.30 0.20 17.79
CA ASN A 798 -36.91 0.69 17.73
C ASN A 798 -36.49 0.94 16.28
N TYR A 799 -36.85 0.09 15.33
CA TYR A 799 -36.57 0.27 13.91
C TYR A 799 -37.24 1.53 13.36
N LEU A 800 -38.54 1.72 13.62
CA LEU A 800 -39.32 2.86 13.15
C LEU A 800 -38.87 4.19 13.80
N SER A 801 -38.40 4.15 15.04
CA SER A 801 -37.93 5.34 15.76
C SER A 801 -36.47 5.70 15.44
N LYS A 802 -35.75 4.84 14.71
CA LYS A 802 -34.35 4.98 14.41
C LYS A 802 -34.12 6.14 13.44
N THR A 803 -33.59 7.25 13.93
CA THR A 803 -33.05 8.30 13.09
C THR A 803 -31.68 7.86 12.57
N VAL A 804 -31.59 7.55 11.29
CA VAL A 804 -30.31 7.24 10.65
C VAL A 804 -29.52 8.52 10.53
N ASN A 805 -28.49 8.69 11.37
CA ASN A 805 -27.43 9.67 11.13
C ASN A 805 -26.66 9.21 9.87
N ALA A 806 -27.07 9.71 8.72
CA ALA A 806 -26.46 9.39 7.44
C ALA A 806 -25.00 9.91 7.29
N ARG A 807 -24.45 10.59 8.29
CA ARG A 807 -23.11 11.18 8.28
C ARG A 807 -22.28 10.63 9.43
N GLU A 808 -21.76 9.44 9.25
CA GLU A 808 -20.67 8.95 10.07
C GLU A 808 -19.39 9.77 9.74
N ASP A 809 -18.69 10.23 10.77
CA ASP A 809 -17.39 10.87 10.61
C ASP A 809 -16.38 9.91 9.98
N VAL A 810 -15.55 10.43 9.07
CA VAL A 810 -14.56 9.63 8.32
C VAL A 810 -13.57 8.92 9.26
N GLY A 811 -13.18 9.57 10.37
CA GLY A 811 -12.29 8.99 11.36
C GLY A 811 -12.90 7.77 12.05
N THR A 812 -14.14 7.86 12.50
CA THR A 812 -14.90 6.76 13.13
C THR A 812 -15.08 5.60 12.15
N ARG A 813 -15.44 5.90 10.91
CA ARG A 813 -15.58 4.90 9.85
C ARG A 813 -14.26 4.19 9.56
N LEU A 814 -13.15 4.93 9.48
CA LEU A 814 -11.83 4.37 9.27
C LEU A 814 -11.39 3.46 10.42
N GLN A 815 -11.66 3.85 11.67
CA GLN A 815 -11.36 3.01 12.84
C GLN A 815 -12.14 1.69 12.79
N ARG A 816 -13.42 1.73 12.45
CA ARG A 816 -14.24 0.53 12.26
C ARG A 816 -13.70 -0.36 11.15
N LEU A 817 -13.32 0.21 10.00
CA LEU A 817 -12.75 -0.55 8.88
C LEU A 817 -11.42 -1.22 9.26
N LYS A 818 -10.58 -0.58 10.07
CA LYS A 818 -9.34 -1.18 10.58
C LYS A 818 -9.63 -2.37 11.50
N GLN A 819 -10.64 -2.27 12.36
CA GLN A 819 -11.07 -3.39 13.22
C GLN A 819 -11.63 -4.54 12.39
N GLU A 820 -12.49 -4.27 11.38
CA GLU A 820 -13.01 -5.29 10.47
C GLU A 820 -11.87 -5.97 9.69
N ALA A 821 -10.91 -5.22 9.17
CA ALA A 821 -9.77 -5.74 8.45
C ALA A 821 -8.93 -6.69 9.34
N SER A 822 -8.66 -6.29 10.58
CA SER A 822 -7.92 -7.14 11.54
C SER A 822 -8.65 -8.47 11.83
N ILE A 823 -9.98 -8.45 11.98
CA ILE A 823 -10.77 -9.67 12.19
C ILE A 823 -10.70 -10.58 10.95
N ILE A 824 -10.80 -10.01 9.76
CA ILE A 824 -10.71 -10.78 8.49
C ILE A 824 -9.31 -11.38 8.32
N GLU A 825 -8.26 -10.62 8.63
CA GLU A 825 -6.88 -11.08 8.54
C GLU A 825 -6.61 -12.25 9.48
N GLN A 826 -7.02 -12.16 10.74
CA GLN A 826 -6.95 -13.26 11.71
C GLN A 826 -7.71 -14.50 11.25
N HIS A 827 -8.89 -14.32 10.63
CA HIS A 827 -9.66 -15.44 10.10
C HIS A 827 -8.96 -16.08 8.89
N ASN A 828 -8.35 -15.31 8.02
CA ASN A 828 -7.62 -15.82 6.87
C ASN A 828 -6.34 -16.56 7.29
N GLU A 829 -5.60 -16.06 8.27
CA GLU A 829 -4.42 -16.74 8.84
C GLU A 829 -4.79 -18.12 9.40
N THR A 830 -5.90 -18.22 10.13
CA THR A 830 -6.38 -19.50 10.65
C THR A 830 -6.79 -20.49 9.55
N LEU A 831 -7.27 -20.00 8.41
CA LEU A 831 -7.58 -20.82 7.24
C LEU A 831 -6.33 -21.31 6.49
N GLU A 832 -5.28 -20.47 6.39
CA GLU A 832 -4.01 -20.83 5.76
C GLU A 832 -3.24 -21.85 6.60
N GLU A 833 -3.16 -21.69 7.91
CA GLU A 833 -2.57 -22.67 8.83
C GLU A 833 -3.28 -24.05 8.76
N SER A 834 -4.58 -24.04 8.48
CA SER A 834 -5.35 -25.26 8.28
C SER A 834 -5.02 -25.99 6.97
N LYS A 835 -4.63 -25.24 5.92
CA LYS A 835 -4.25 -25.78 4.62
C LYS A 835 -2.84 -26.36 4.63
N ASP A 836 -1.90 -25.73 5.32
CA ASP A 836 -0.51 -26.21 5.43
C ASP A 836 -0.41 -27.52 6.24
N LYS A 837 -1.30 -27.74 7.18
CA LYS A 837 -1.39 -29.00 7.93
C LYS A 837 -1.95 -30.18 7.10
N VAL A 838 -2.64 -29.89 5.99
CA VAL A 838 -3.16 -30.91 5.07
C VAL A 838 -2.15 -31.29 3.97
N SER A 839 -1.19 -30.39 3.67
CA SER A 839 -0.20 -30.55 2.59
C SER A 839 1.06 -31.33 2.96
N SER A 840 1.28 -31.68 4.23
CA SER A 840 2.50 -32.34 4.70
C SER A 840 2.31 -33.83 5.01
N LYS A 841 1.73 -34.61 4.08
CA LYS A 841 1.87 -36.07 4.08
C LYS A 841 2.51 -36.51 2.76
N PRO A 842 3.57 -37.34 2.80
CA PRO A 842 4.23 -37.79 1.60
C PRO A 842 3.35 -38.79 0.84
N ALA A 843 3.37 -38.62 -0.48
CA ALA A 843 2.79 -39.60 -1.41
C ALA A 843 3.67 -40.84 -1.48
N ASP A 844 3.11 -41.97 -1.15
CA ASP A 844 3.58 -43.25 -1.72
C ASP A 844 2.42 -44.22 -1.90
N GLU A 845 2.46 -44.83 -3.10
CA GLU A 845 1.81 -46.03 -3.58
C GLU A 845 0.34 -46.04 -3.99
N ALA A 846 0.22 -46.17 -5.30
CA ALA A 846 -0.93 -46.58 -6.08
C ALA A 846 -1.46 -47.95 -5.72
N VAL A 847 -2.78 -48.19 -5.88
CA VAL A 847 -3.43 -49.22 -6.71
C VAL A 847 -4.93 -49.15 -6.54
N ALA A 848 -5.62 -49.35 -7.67
CA ALA A 848 -7.04 -49.31 -7.95
C ALA A 848 -7.97 -50.09 -7.00
N ASP A 849 -9.19 -49.63 -6.80
CA ASP A 849 -10.50 -50.18 -7.24
C ASP A 849 -11.68 -49.51 -6.52
N SER A 850 -12.65 -49.18 -7.34
CA SER A 850 -14.13 -49.06 -7.15
C SER A 850 -14.79 -48.98 -5.76
N GLU A 851 -15.48 -47.80 -5.54
CA GLU A 851 -16.77 -47.54 -4.85
C GLU A 851 -17.01 -48.05 -3.40
N PRO A 852 -17.91 -47.39 -2.66
CA PRO A 852 -18.69 -46.17 -2.72
C PRO A 852 -18.52 -45.23 -1.51
N CYS A 853 -19.02 -44.02 -1.63
CA CYS A 853 -19.09 -42.92 -0.67
C CYS A 853 -19.44 -43.35 0.77
N PRO A 854 -18.64 -43.01 1.79
CA PRO A 854 -19.11 -43.01 3.16
C PRO A 854 -19.30 -41.59 3.72
N LYS A 855 -20.38 -41.46 4.45
CA LYS A 855 -20.84 -40.35 5.26
C LYS A 855 -19.67 -39.67 6.02
N ARG A 856 -19.64 -38.33 5.98
CA ARG A 856 -18.78 -37.49 6.82
C ARG A 856 -18.95 -37.90 8.28
N ALA A 857 -17.94 -38.57 8.82
CA ALA A 857 -17.77 -38.68 10.26
C ALA A 857 -17.28 -37.33 10.80
N ARG A 858 -17.99 -36.79 11.78
CA ARG A 858 -17.59 -35.69 12.61
C ARG A 858 -16.28 -36.15 13.30
N GLN A 859 -15.14 -35.54 12.97
CA GLN A 859 -13.93 -35.67 13.76
C GLN A 859 -14.16 -34.96 15.09
N GLU A 860 -14.24 -35.74 16.16
CA GLU A 860 -14.13 -35.26 17.53
C GLU A 860 -12.69 -34.72 17.68
N THR A 861 -12.55 -33.40 17.66
CA THR A 861 -11.34 -32.74 18.18
C THR A 861 -11.21 -33.14 19.64
N SER A 862 -10.01 -33.55 20.08
CA SER A 862 -9.81 -33.98 21.46
C SER A 862 -10.21 -32.81 22.38
N SER A 863 -10.97 -33.10 23.40
CA SER A 863 -11.44 -32.11 24.39
C SER A 863 -10.31 -31.30 25.03
N GLU A 864 -9.10 -31.81 25.03
CA GLU A 864 -7.89 -31.16 25.54
C GLU A 864 -7.46 -29.96 24.70
N GLU A 865 -7.59 -30.01 23.39
CA GLU A 865 -7.25 -28.88 22.50
C GLU A 865 -8.27 -27.73 22.60
N GLU A 866 -9.54 -28.06 22.80
CA GLU A 866 -10.58 -27.04 23.03
C GLU A 866 -10.38 -26.34 24.39
N TYR A 867 -10.07 -27.09 25.44
CA TYR A 867 -9.74 -26.50 26.75
C TYR A 867 -8.48 -25.64 26.71
N SER A 868 -7.44 -26.07 25.97
CA SER A 868 -6.20 -25.32 25.83
C SER A 868 -6.43 -23.97 25.11
N ARG A 869 -7.24 -23.96 24.02
CA ARG A 869 -7.59 -22.71 23.31
C ARG A 869 -8.41 -21.76 24.17
N CYS A 870 -9.40 -22.27 24.92
CA CYS A 870 -10.22 -21.45 25.80
C CYS A 870 -9.38 -20.82 26.94
N LEU A 871 -8.44 -21.58 27.51
CA LEU A 871 -7.53 -21.08 28.53
C LEU A 871 -6.56 -20.02 27.99
N GLN A 872 -6.01 -20.25 26.81
CA GLN A 872 -5.09 -19.30 26.14
C GLN A 872 -5.78 -17.96 25.79
N THR A 873 -7.03 -18.03 25.36
CA THR A 873 -7.86 -16.84 25.08
C THR A 873 -8.16 -16.07 26.39
N ALA A 874 -8.53 -16.77 27.45
CA ALA A 874 -8.80 -16.15 28.75
C ALA A 874 -7.53 -15.52 29.36
N GLU A 875 -6.39 -16.18 29.25
CA GLU A 875 -5.09 -15.68 29.72
C GLU A 875 -4.67 -14.40 28.97
N SER A 876 -4.85 -14.39 27.64
CA SER A 876 -4.54 -13.22 26.81
C SER A 876 -5.43 -12.02 27.17
N ALA A 877 -6.72 -12.26 27.41
CA ALA A 877 -7.68 -11.21 27.80
C ALA A 877 -7.35 -10.64 29.18
N LEU A 878 -6.99 -11.50 30.16
CA LEU A 878 -6.59 -11.07 31.49
C LEU A 878 -5.26 -10.30 31.49
N LYS A 879 -4.27 -10.68 30.67
CA LYS A 879 -3.02 -9.93 30.49
C LYS A 879 -3.26 -8.55 29.86
N ALA A 880 -4.16 -8.46 28.89
CA ALA A 880 -4.54 -7.17 28.30
C ALA A 880 -5.24 -6.25 29.31
N LEU A 881 -6.11 -6.81 30.13
CA LEU A 881 -6.78 -6.07 31.21
C LEU A 881 -5.78 -5.59 32.28
N GLN A 882 -4.82 -6.43 32.66
CA GLN A 882 -3.73 -6.10 33.58
C GLN A 882 -2.88 -4.94 33.03
N ALA A 883 -2.50 -4.99 31.75
CA ALA A 883 -1.73 -3.93 31.09
C ALA A 883 -2.50 -2.60 31.04
N LEU A 884 -3.84 -2.63 30.85
CA LEU A 884 -4.69 -1.44 30.87
C LEU A 884 -4.80 -0.83 32.28
N ILE A 885 -4.73 -1.64 33.33
CA ILE A 885 -4.75 -1.18 34.73
C ILE A 885 -3.38 -0.61 35.12
N GLU A 886 -2.30 -1.26 34.72
CA GLU A 886 -0.91 -0.84 34.98
C GLU A 886 -0.49 0.40 34.16
N GLY A 887 -1.03 0.59 32.94
CA GLY A 887 -0.72 1.71 32.05
C GLY A 887 -1.38 3.05 32.40
N LYS A 888 -2.22 3.12 33.43
CA LYS A 888 -2.71 4.39 33.97
C LYS A 888 -1.71 4.92 34.97
N ASP A 889 -0.90 5.88 34.54
CA ASP A 889 0.07 6.61 35.36
C ASP A 889 -0.51 7.01 36.75
N ASN A 890 0.24 6.63 37.78
CA ASN A 890 0.37 7.20 39.11
C ASN A 890 -0.74 8.16 39.63
N THR A 891 -1.99 7.79 39.55
CA THR A 891 -3.03 8.36 40.37
C THR A 891 -3.55 7.27 41.31
N THR A 892 -3.37 7.50 42.61
CA THR A 892 -3.87 6.70 43.71
C THR A 892 -5.42 6.68 43.82
N ALA A 893 -6.10 6.65 42.67
CA ALA A 893 -7.54 6.51 42.62
C ALA A 893 -7.93 5.04 42.68
N PRO A 894 -8.85 4.63 43.58
CA PRO A 894 -9.35 3.26 43.67
C PRO A 894 -9.98 2.84 42.35
N LEU A 895 -9.87 1.53 42.00
CA LEU A 895 -10.51 0.97 40.83
C LEU A 895 -12.03 1.29 40.81
N PRO A 896 -12.63 1.58 39.66
CA PRO A 896 -14.07 1.80 39.56
C PRO A 896 -14.85 0.62 40.13
N GLN A 897 -15.85 0.85 40.98
CA GLN A 897 -16.62 -0.16 41.67
C GLN A 897 -17.26 -1.21 40.74
N TRP A 898 -17.62 -0.82 39.49
CA TRP A 898 -18.13 -1.75 38.50
C TRP A 898 -17.06 -2.75 38.01
N LEU A 899 -15.79 -2.32 37.93
CA LEU A 899 -14.68 -3.18 37.49
C LEU A 899 -14.30 -4.18 38.59
N GLU A 900 -14.31 -3.72 39.82
CA GLU A 900 -14.06 -4.56 40.99
C GLU A 900 -15.14 -5.65 41.16
N SER A 901 -16.42 -5.29 40.93
CA SER A 901 -17.53 -6.26 40.91
C SER A 901 -17.36 -7.31 39.83
N ARG A 902 -16.96 -6.92 38.63
CA ARG A 902 -16.71 -7.84 37.51
C ARG A 902 -15.51 -8.75 37.73
N LEU A 903 -14.45 -8.27 38.36
CA LEU A 903 -13.31 -9.11 38.71
C LEU A 903 -13.68 -10.17 39.74
N GLN A 904 -14.54 -9.83 40.72
CA GLN A 904 -15.10 -10.79 41.71
C GLN A 904 -16.00 -11.84 41.05
N GLU A 905 -16.81 -11.46 40.07
CA GLU A 905 -17.60 -12.42 39.24
C GLU A 905 -16.71 -13.38 38.46
N LEU A 906 -15.65 -12.91 37.81
CA LEU A 906 -14.66 -13.74 37.13
C LEU A 906 -13.94 -14.70 38.08
N GLN A 907 -13.57 -14.24 39.27
CA GLN A 907 -12.96 -15.07 40.31
C GLN A 907 -13.90 -16.18 40.75
N THR A 908 -15.19 -15.86 40.89
CA THR A 908 -16.22 -16.82 41.25
C THR A 908 -16.43 -17.88 40.19
N LEU A 909 -16.45 -17.48 38.91
CA LEU A 909 -16.51 -18.41 37.75
C LEU A 909 -15.30 -19.36 37.71
N ILE A 910 -14.10 -18.86 37.97
CA ILE A 910 -12.88 -19.69 37.99
C ILE A 910 -12.98 -20.73 39.11
N ILE A 911 -13.50 -20.34 40.28
CA ILE A 911 -13.72 -21.27 41.42
C ILE A 911 -14.78 -22.32 41.04
N GLN A 912 -15.87 -21.94 40.40
CA GLN A 912 -16.92 -22.86 39.95
C GLN A 912 -16.39 -23.88 38.95
N ILE A 913 -15.57 -23.47 38.00
CA ILE A 913 -14.93 -24.36 36.99
C ILE A 913 -14.02 -25.39 37.69
N ARG A 914 -13.31 -24.98 38.76
CA ARG A 914 -12.50 -25.88 39.57
C ARG A 914 -13.34 -26.93 40.36
N THR A 915 -14.51 -26.54 40.86
CA THR A 915 -15.38 -27.43 41.65
C THR A 915 -16.16 -28.43 40.82
N VAL A 916 -16.46 -28.12 39.55
CA VAL A 916 -17.14 -29.05 38.61
C VAL A 916 -16.36 -30.39 38.42
N ARG A 917 -15.04 -30.41 38.61
CA ARG A 917 -14.21 -31.63 38.51
C ARG A 917 -14.25 -32.54 39.73
N HIS A 918 -14.92 -32.16 40.82
CA HIS A 918 -14.98 -33.00 42.03
C HIS A 918 -16.33 -33.69 42.24
N THR A 919 -17.28 -33.61 41.30
CA THR A 919 -18.62 -34.21 41.44
C THR A 919 -18.98 -35.20 40.28
N THR A 920 -17.97 -35.69 39.53
CA THR A 920 -18.17 -36.82 38.60
C THR A 920 -17.23 -38.00 38.97
#